data_851a1cea0c1cef840a6e3db54656dc99
#
_entry.id   851a1cea0c1cef840a6e3db54656dc99
#
_cell.length_a   1.000
_cell.length_b   1.000
_cell.length_c   1.000
_cell.angle_alpha   90.00
_cell.angle_beta   90.00
_cell.angle_gamma   90.00
#
_symmetry.space_group_name_H-M   'P 1'
#
loop_
_entity.id
_entity.type
_entity.pdbx_description
1 polymer ?
#
loop_
_entity_poly.entity_id
_entity_poly.type
_entity_poly.pdbx_seq_one_letter_code
_entity_poly.pdbx_strand_id
1 'polypeptide(L)'
;MALTATYTASLRTLSYTAEGVIDSSEATQEYYTAGANRVGLLHFPGMNMTNKVITGIQITATASRAGYGLGHDKVVYLRASNYQATSQSGVKGSAFVGAPLGTFVGQFYGNTSSYTLSGGLLTNLANYFAAGNNTVILYNPDPEQSSQVYSKNYLKWTAASITITYQEAVSQPTLENSTVTMGTVMRIATNRQSTAATHTLRYSFFTENGTIATDVGDSYEWTPPVSLAAQIPSAASGWGTLLCDTYIGGTLIGTKKTTFTLVVPDSIVPTISAVTFEEATQGVAAKFGAFVRTRSTLSVSITAAGAQKSTIAAYRTTLNGAVYSGAIFTTGALNVAGDSALTVTVTDSRGRTASVTKTVTVLAYDPPKLTAFSAERCTEDGSAAQMDGTRVRITASATASPVGNKNDMACTVYYRTRGAEAWATAQNLIPLSYSIGVTNALLPQTFDVLSSYELKIRVTDTFYYVEQSVEIGTKQVMIDLYQDGTGIAFGKVAETPGAVEFGWPIKLTEPLEVTQGGTGANNGASACANIGAVQKSGDAMTGNLQISGRLYPSLYLLPTYNDTTNRVVFEGSYSGAGSFSAWEDSSGTNRRMLEVRTAKYKASKDDAVVLHCVENGSYYSYRVFHAGMATPVPIANGGTGASTAKAALTNLGVFYAETLPDTGEDGQICLVPV
;
A
#
# COMPACT_ATOMS: atom_id res chain seq x y z
N MET A 1 -6.06 -50.26 -1.61
CA MET A 1 -6.39 -51.70 -1.68
C MET A 1 -6.36 -52.24 -0.27
N ALA A 2 -7.38 -53.00 0.14
CA ALA A 2 -7.35 -53.63 1.45
C ALA A 2 -6.41 -54.86 1.38
N LEU A 3 -5.50 -54.93 2.32
CA LEU A 3 -4.58 -56.04 2.52
C LEU A 3 -5.05 -56.87 3.71
N THR A 4 -4.67 -58.13 3.74
CA THR A 4 -5.02 -59.02 4.85
C THR A 4 -3.77 -59.73 5.33
N ALA A 5 -3.56 -59.76 6.65
CA ALA A 5 -2.48 -60.49 7.29
C ALA A 5 -3.04 -61.30 8.45
N THR A 6 -2.54 -62.52 8.62
CA THR A 6 -2.93 -63.42 9.69
C THR A 6 -1.72 -63.68 10.62
N TYR A 7 -1.93 -63.53 11.88
CA TYR A 7 -0.90 -63.71 12.93
C TYR A 7 -1.39 -64.78 13.94
N THR A 8 -0.57 -65.75 14.20
CA THR A 8 -0.83 -66.79 15.23
C THR A 8 -0.36 -66.32 16.57
N ALA A 9 -1.19 -66.44 17.57
CA ALA A 9 -0.87 -66.01 18.93
C ALA A 9 0.06 -67.06 19.63
N SER A 10 1.03 -66.50 20.33
CA SER A 10 1.68 -67.23 21.43
C SER A 10 0.80 -67.09 22.67
N LEU A 11 0.36 -68.16 23.25
CA LEU A 11 -0.60 -68.24 24.33
C LEU A 11 0.10 -68.38 25.67
N ARG A 12 -0.42 -67.70 26.69
CA ARG A 12 -0.01 -67.90 28.11
C ARG A 12 -1.22 -67.74 29.04
N THR A 13 -1.25 -68.55 30.11
CA THR A 13 -2.15 -68.35 31.23
C THR A 13 -1.31 -67.90 32.44
N LEU A 14 -1.69 -66.78 33.02
CA LEU A 14 -0.99 -66.21 34.15
C LEU A 14 -1.94 -66.13 35.35
N SER A 15 -1.41 -66.34 36.57
CA SER A 15 -2.15 -65.97 37.78
C SER A 15 -2.27 -64.44 37.90
N TYR A 16 -3.44 -63.92 38.16
CA TYR A 16 -3.66 -62.49 38.30
C TYR A 16 -2.98 -61.96 39.61
N THR A 17 -2.99 -62.75 40.65
CA THR A 17 -2.55 -62.35 41.99
C THR A 17 -1.19 -62.94 42.42
N ALA A 18 -0.80 -64.09 41.86
CA ALA A 18 0.45 -64.75 42.12
C ALA A 18 1.44 -64.57 40.94
N GLU A 19 2.72 -64.70 41.25
CA GLU A 19 3.75 -64.67 40.18
C GLU A 19 3.85 -66.07 39.51
N GLY A 20 4.04 -65.98 38.18
CA GLY A 20 4.30 -67.18 37.38
C GLY A 20 3.31 -67.44 36.27
N VAL A 21 3.77 -68.23 35.33
CA VAL A 21 2.99 -68.78 34.24
C VAL A 21 2.31 -70.03 34.69
N ILE A 22 1.00 -70.16 34.63
CA ILE A 22 0.23 -71.34 34.92
C ILE A 22 0.32 -72.34 33.78
N ASP A 23 0.18 -71.81 32.54
CA ASP A 23 0.26 -72.55 31.28
C ASP A 23 0.86 -71.72 30.17
N SER A 24 1.75 -72.24 29.37
CA SER A 24 2.40 -71.58 28.24
C SER A 24 1.85 -72.03 26.87
N SER A 25 0.91 -72.92 26.84
CA SER A 25 0.25 -73.43 25.62
C SER A 25 -1.20 -72.98 25.47
N GLU A 26 -1.74 -72.34 26.51
CA GLU A 26 -3.16 -71.97 26.59
C GLU A 26 -3.32 -70.53 27.09
N ALA A 27 -4.38 -69.86 26.68
CA ALA A 27 -4.82 -68.58 27.21
C ALA A 27 -6.17 -68.76 27.95
N THR A 28 -6.18 -68.60 29.26
CA THR A 28 -7.37 -68.78 30.08
C THR A 28 -7.84 -67.47 30.69
N GLN A 29 -9.10 -67.16 30.47
CA GLN A 29 -9.79 -66.16 31.27
C GLN A 29 -10.63 -66.90 32.32
N GLU A 30 -10.42 -66.63 33.58
CA GLU A 30 -11.12 -67.29 34.69
C GLU A 30 -11.14 -66.43 35.93
N TYR A 31 -12.29 -66.40 36.62
CA TYR A 31 -12.47 -65.76 37.89
C TYR A 31 -12.85 -66.80 38.98
N TYR A 32 -12.10 -66.82 40.05
CA TYR A 32 -12.40 -67.62 41.24
C TYR A 32 -12.50 -66.74 42.48
N THR A 33 -13.56 -66.98 43.27
CA THR A 33 -13.76 -66.31 44.57
C THR A 33 -12.66 -66.65 45.59
N ALA A 34 -11.93 -67.73 45.39
CA ALA A 34 -10.89 -68.24 46.32
C ALA A 34 -9.46 -67.73 46.00
N GLY A 35 -9.31 -66.64 45.20
CA GLY A 35 -8.03 -65.98 44.99
C GLY A 35 -7.18 -66.48 43.81
N ALA A 36 -7.67 -67.38 42.97
CA ALA A 36 -6.95 -67.88 41.77
C ALA A 36 -7.50 -67.29 40.46
N ASN A 37 -7.57 -65.96 40.35
CA ASN A 37 -7.93 -65.34 39.09
C ASN A 37 -6.87 -65.61 38.04
N ARG A 38 -7.31 -65.95 36.84
CA ARG A 38 -6.43 -66.20 35.68
C ARG A 38 -6.72 -65.22 34.57
N VAL A 39 -5.64 -64.76 33.94
CA VAL A 39 -5.69 -63.99 32.71
C VAL A 39 -5.00 -64.75 31.59
N GLY A 40 -5.62 -64.72 30.45
CA GLY A 40 -5.02 -65.28 29.23
C GLY A 40 -4.30 -64.17 28.46
N LEU A 41 -3.09 -64.45 28.07
CA LEU A 41 -2.29 -63.53 27.24
C LEU A 41 -2.20 -64.08 25.84
N LEU A 42 -2.58 -63.23 24.84
CA LEU A 42 -2.45 -63.47 23.43
C LEU A 42 -1.39 -62.52 22.89
N HIS A 43 -0.21 -63.03 22.66
CA HIS A 43 0.87 -62.27 22.05
C HIS A 43 0.97 -62.72 20.57
N PHE A 44 0.96 -61.74 19.66
CA PHE A 44 1.06 -61.99 18.21
C PHE A 44 2.48 -61.65 17.73
N PRO A 45 3.40 -62.63 17.68
CA PRO A 45 4.77 -62.39 17.27
C PRO A 45 4.84 -61.85 15.85
N GLY A 46 5.71 -60.86 15.62
CA GLY A 46 5.92 -60.30 14.29
C GLY A 46 4.80 -59.39 13.80
N MET A 47 3.70 -59.20 14.55
CA MET A 47 2.65 -58.29 14.20
C MET A 47 3.13 -56.85 14.46
N ASN A 48 3.13 -56.07 13.38
CA ASN A 48 3.36 -54.64 13.44
C ASN A 48 2.35 -53.90 12.55
N MET A 49 1.40 -53.23 13.14
CA MET A 49 0.37 -52.46 12.50
C MET A 49 0.58 -50.96 12.57
N THR A 50 1.76 -50.54 13.02
CA THR A 50 2.10 -49.11 13.05
C THR A 50 1.96 -48.52 11.66
N ASN A 51 1.35 -47.35 11.60
CA ASN A 51 1.10 -46.60 10.37
C ASN A 51 0.18 -47.31 9.35
N LYS A 52 -0.67 -48.22 9.78
CA LYS A 52 -1.68 -48.89 8.97
C LYS A 52 -3.08 -48.48 9.45
N VAL A 53 -3.99 -48.37 8.50
CA VAL A 53 -5.41 -48.13 8.78
C VAL A 53 -6.12 -49.49 8.80
N ILE A 54 -6.41 -49.97 9.99
CA ILE A 54 -7.09 -51.24 10.17
C ILE A 54 -8.58 -51.04 9.89
N THR A 55 -9.15 -51.81 8.98
CA THR A 55 -10.56 -51.75 8.57
C THR A 55 -11.36 -52.99 8.95
N GLY A 56 -10.70 -54.05 9.35
CA GLY A 56 -11.35 -55.28 9.80
C GLY A 56 -10.44 -56.11 10.68
N ILE A 57 -10.99 -56.77 11.68
CA ILE A 57 -10.32 -57.68 12.55
C ILE A 57 -11.21 -58.91 12.71
N GLN A 58 -10.63 -60.08 12.48
CA GLN A 58 -11.26 -61.36 12.76
C GLN A 58 -10.36 -62.15 13.72
N ILE A 59 -10.92 -62.61 14.83
CA ILE A 59 -10.24 -63.50 15.75
C ILE A 59 -10.72 -64.94 15.50
N THR A 60 -9.83 -65.83 15.21
CA THR A 60 -10.08 -67.27 15.12
C THR A 60 -9.45 -67.95 16.32
N ALA A 61 -10.24 -68.69 17.10
CA ALA A 61 -9.76 -69.33 18.30
C ALA A 61 -10.32 -70.74 18.41
N THR A 62 -9.51 -71.65 18.99
CA THR A 62 -9.90 -72.99 19.37
C THR A 62 -9.94 -73.04 20.91
N ALA A 63 -11.10 -73.37 21.47
CA ALA A 63 -11.26 -73.56 22.91
C ALA A 63 -11.23 -75.02 23.29
N SER A 64 -10.43 -75.38 24.28
CA SER A 64 -10.41 -76.70 24.86
C SER A 64 -11.51 -76.88 25.92
N ARG A 65 -11.96 -75.81 26.56
CA ARG A 65 -13.00 -75.86 27.57
C ARG A 65 -13.70 -74.48 27.71
N ALA A 66 -14.99 -74.51 27.89
CA ALA A 66 -15.78 -73.32 28.16
C ALA A 66 -16.80 -73.64 29.24
N GLY A 67 -16.54 -73.26 30.50
CA GLY A 67 -17.40 -73.30 31.68
C GLY A 67 -18.53 -74.35 31.77
N TYR A 68 -19.22 -74.40 32.87
CA TYR A 68 -20.35 -75.30 33.06
C TYR A 68 -21.46 -75.07 32.06
N GLY A 69 -21.84 -76.10 31.32
CA GLY A 69 -22.85 -76.02 30.27
C GLY A 69 -22.25 -75.71 28.88
N LEU A 70 -21.75 -76.71 28.23
CA LEU A 70 -21.43 -76.70 26.78
C LEU A 70 -22.69 -76.20 26.05
N GLY A 71 -22.57 -75.13 25.30
CA GLY A 71 -23.65 -74.60 24.51
C GLY A 71 -24.11 -73.17 24.77
N HIS A 72 -23.53 -72.53 25.71
CA HIS A 72 -23.89 -71.12 26.03
C HIS A 72 -22.85 -70.14 25.43
N ASP A 73 -23.39 -69.00 25.00
CA ASP A 73 -22.57 -67.83 24.59
C ASP A 73 -21.64 -67.42 25.72
N LYS A 74 -20.38 -67.18 25.37
CA LYS A 74 -19.37 -66.66 26.31
C LYS A 74 -18.99 -65.26 25.97
N VAL A 75 -19.01 -64.39 26.95
CA VAL A 75 -18.51 -63.03 26.80
C VAL A 75 -16.95 -63.05 26.91
N VAL A 76 -16.32 -62.61 25.86
CA VAL A 76 -14.86 -62.45 25.83
C VAL A 76 -14.52 -61.02 26.13
N TYR A 77 -13.85 -60.77 27.24
CA TYR A 77 -13.34 -59.47 27.64
C TYR A 77 -11.92 -59.30 27.14
N LEU A 78 -11.67 -58.24 26.36
CA LEU A 78 -10.34 -57.91 25.88
C LEU A 78 -9.85 -56.62 26.54
N ARG A 79 -8.60 -56.68 27.06
CA ARG A 79 -7.91 -55.53 27.59
C ARG A 79 -6.56 -55.31 26.91
N ALA A 80 -6.11 -54.08 26.91
CA ALA A 80 -4.73 -53.76 26.54
C ALA A 80 -3.74 -54.45 27.44
N SER A 81 -2.54 -54.71 26.97
CA SER A 81 -1.48 -55.37 27.68
C SER A 81 -0.26 -54.48 27.80
N ASN A 82 0.32 -54.47 29.00
CA ASN A 82 1.64 -53.89 29.26
C ASN A 82 2.78 -54.94 29.05
N TYR A 83 2.45 -56.10 28.51
CA TYR A 83 3.43 -57.14 28.21
C TYR A 83 4.37 -56.72 27.08
N GLN A 84 5.66 -56.82 27.36
CA GLN A 84 6.70 -56.69 26.32
C GLN A 84 7.36 -58.05 26.13
N ALA A 85 7.58 -58.45 24.88
CA ALA A 85 7.96 -59.81 24.47
C ALA A 85 9.30 -60.36 25.02
N THR A 86 10.02 -59.57 25.82
CA THR A 86 11.29 -59.95 26.42
C THR A 86 11.07 -60.40 27.87
N SER A 87 11.02 -61.74 28.08
CA SER A 87 11.37 -62.45 29.31
C SER A 87 10.84 -61.92 30.62
N GLN A 88 9.55 -62.08 30.90
CA GLN A 88 9.06 -61.89 32.26
C GLN A 88 8.48 -63.18 32.79
N SER A 89 9.37 -64.07 33.26
CA SER A 89 9.01 -65.14 34.18
C SER A 89 8.97 -64.57 35.59
N GLY A 90 7.97 -64.91 36.40
CA GLY A 90 7.86 -64.49 37.80
C GLY A 90 7.07 -63.17 38.03
N VAL A 91 6.27 -62.66 37.06
CA VAL A 91 5.47 -61.48 37.25
C VAL A 91 4.00 -61.85 37.38
N LYS A 92 3.25 -61.11 38.23
CA LYS A 92 1.82 -61.29 38.38
C LYS A 92 1.08 -60.89 37.12
N GLY A 93 0.07 -61.64 36.72
CA GLY A 93 -0.81 -61.30 35.57
C GLY A 93 -1.43 -59.91 35.64
N SER A 94 -1.69 -59.42 36.88
CA SER A 94 -2.20 -58.07 37.12
C SER A 94 -1.27 -56.97 36.59
N ALA A 95 0.03 -57.21 36.50
CA ALA A 95 1.01 -56.25 36.00
C ALA A 95 0.88 -56.00 34.47
N PHE A 96 0.24 -56.93 33.77
CA PHE A 96 0.05 -56.84 32.31
C PHE A 96 -1.30 -56.31 31.88
N VAL A 97 -2.27 -56.17 32.81
CA VAL A 97 -3.64 -55.81 32.52
C VAL A 97 -3.77 -54.29 32.37
N GLY A 98 -4.00 -53.83 31.18
CA GLY A 98 -4.23 -52.41 30.84
C GLY A 98 -5.71 -52.06 30.69
N ALA A 99 -5.98 -50.97 29.98
CA ALA A 99 -7.32 -50.43 29.76
C ALA A 99 -8.23 -51.43 29.03
N PRO A 100 -9.55 -51.41 29.26
CA PRO A 100 -10.51 -52.24 28.56
C PRO A 100 -10.57 -51.86 27.09
N LEU A 101 -10.51 -52.84 26.17
CA LEU A 101 -10.67 -52.65 24.74
C LEU A 101 -12.11 -52.92 24.31
N GLY A 102 -12.80 -53.78 25.02
CA GLY A 102 -14.22 -54.15 24.78
C GLY A 102 -14.49 -55.66 24.91
N THR A 103 -15.68 -56.00 24.53
CA THR A 103 -16.15 -57.38 24.64
C THR A 103 -16.79 -57.86 23.35
N PHE A 104 -16.76 -59.18 23.10
CA PHE A 104 -17.62 -59.82 22.10
C PHE A 104 -18.17 -61.13 22.69
N VAL A 105 -19.23 -61.63 22.09
CA VAL A 105 -19.85 -62.88 22.46
C VAL A 105 -19.42 -63.96 21.49
N GLY A 106 -18.92 -65.07 22.00
CA GLY A 106 -18.50 -66.19 21.23
C GLY A 106 -19.07 -67.52 21.69
N GLN A 107 -19.33 -68.42 20.77
CA GLN A 107 -19.74 -69.80 21.05
C GLN A 107 -18.54 -70.71 20.86
N PHE A 108 -18.06 -71.27 21.98
CA PHE A 108 -16.87 -72.12 22.00
C PHE A 108 -17.24 -73.55 22.45
N TYR A 109 -17.36 -74.47 21.52
CA TYR A 109 -17.80 -75.82 21.76
C TYR A 109 -16.65 -76.83 21.69
N GLY A 110 -15.45 -76.41 21.98
CA GLY A 110 -14.26 -77.26 21.80
C GLY A 110 -13.75 -77.32 20.36
N ASN A 111 -14.34 -76.53 19.45
CA ASN A 111 -13.99 -76.39 18.02
C ASN A 111 -13.35 -75.05 17.74
N THR A 112 -12.73 -74.92 16.61
CA THR A 112 -12.23 -73.65 16.09
C THR A 112 -13.38 -72.80 15.58
N SER A 113 -13.47 -71.57 16.04
CA SER A 113 -14.52 -70.61 15.64
C SER A 113 -13.88 -69.28 15.27
N SER A 114 -14.47 -68.56 14.33
CA SER A 114 -13.98 -67.25 13.86
C SER A 114 -15.04 -66.18 14.15
N TYR A 115 -14.57 -65.05 14.65
CA TYR A 115 -15.39 -63.92 15.07
C TYR A 115 -14.89 -62.66 14.38
N THR A 116 -15.72 -62.07 13.57
CA THR A 116 -15.47 -60.76 12.92
C THR A 116 -15.92 -59.69 13.90
N LEU A 117 -14.97 -58.85 14.31
CA LEU A 117 -15.23 -57.75 15.24
C LEU A 117 -15.93 -56.58 14.59
N SER A 118 -16.79 -55.86 15.30
CA SER A 118 -17.51 -54.69 14.83
C SER A 118 -17.66 -53.62 15.95
N GLY A 119 -18.18 -52.44 15.58
CA GLY A 119 -18.49 -51.35 16.50
C GLY A 119 -17.30 -50.84 17.26
N GLY A 120 -17.50 -50.49 18.54
CA GLY A 120 -16.49 -49.90 19.41
C GLY A 120 -15.29 -50.82 19.67
N LEU A 121 -15.52 -52.17 19.76
CA LEU A 121 -14.43 -53.14 19.93
C LEU A 121 -13.47 -53.15 18.75
N LEU A 122 -14.00 -53.14 17.50
CA LEU A 122 -13.16 -53.05 16.30
C LEU A 122 -12.34 -51.75 16.32
N THR A 123 -12.97 -50.62 16.63
CA THR A 123 -12.29 -49.34 16.67
C THR A 123 -11.17 -49.31 17.74
N ASN A 124 -11.46 -49.78 18.95
CA ASN A 124 -10.50 -49.78 20.06
C ASN A 124 -9.30 -50.69 19.77
N LEU A 125 -9.54 -51.91 19.28
CA LEU A 125 -8.48 -52.84 18.89
C LEU A 125 -7.66 -52.30 17.69
N ALA A 126 -8.31 -51.71 16.70
CA ALA A 126 -7.65 -51.12 15.53
C ALA A 126 -6.66 -50.02 16.00
N ASN A 127 -7.12 -49.08 16.83
CA ASN A 127 -6.27 -48.03 17.38
C ASN A 127 -5.14 -48.61 18.25
N TYR A 128 -5.45 -49.59 19.05
CA TYR A 128 -4.47 -50.25 19.93
C TYR A 128 -3.35 -50.93 19.13
N PHE A 129 -3.66 -51.69 18.08
CA PHE A 129 -2.66 -52.35 17.21
C PHE A 129 -1.93 -51.34 16.32
N ALA A 130 -2.63 -50.31 15.82
CA ALA A 130 -2.00 -49.25 15.05
C ALA A 130 -1.00 -48.40 15.87
N ALA A 131 -1.14 -48.40 17.19
CA ALA A 131 -0.16 -47.79 18.09
C ALA A 131 1.10 -48.69 18.30
N GLY A 132 1.21 -49.82 17.60
CA GLY A 132 2.35 -50.73 17.66
C GLY A 132 2.25 -51.87 18.68
N ASN A 133 1.11 -51.97 19.36
CA ASN A 133 0.88 -53.04 20.30
C ASN A 133 0.57 -54.35 19.56
N ASN A 134 0.97 -55.49 20.15
CA ASN A 134 0.76 -56.81 19.57
C ASN A 134 0.36 -57.87 20.61
N THR A 135 -0.12 -57.43 21.76
CA THR A 135 -0.51 -58.32 22.85
C THR A 135 -1.83 -57.89 23.44
N VAL A 136 -2.75 -58.81 23.63
CA VAL A 136 -4.08 -58.58 24.24
C VAL A 136 -4.26 -59.54 25.41
N ILE A 137 -4.95 -59.06 26.45
CA ILE A 137 -5.33 -59.85 27.60
C ILE A 137 -6.77 -60.31 27.49
N LEU A 138 -6.97 -61.63 27.63
CA LEU A 138 -8.26 -62.22 27.97
C LEU A 138 -8.47 -62.05 29.47
N TYR A 139 -9.41 -61.24 29.83
CA TYR A 139 -9.69 -60.88 31.23
C TYR A 139 -11.12 -61.22 31.60
N ASN A 140 -11.38 -61.84 32.73
CA ASN A 140 -12.68 -62.18 33.23
C ASN A 140 -12.77 -62.01 34.73
N PRO A 141 -13.84 -61.45 35.23
CA PRO A 141 -14.73 -60.46 34.67
C PRO A 141 -14.31 -59.05 35.04
N ASP A 142 -15.03 -58.04 34.53
CA ASP A 142 -14.92 -56.68 35.04
C ASP A 142 -15.21 -56.70 36.55
N PRO A 143 -14.35 -56.10 37.43
CA PRO A 143 -14.51 -56.10 38.88
C PRO A 143 -15.86 -55.59 39.37
N GLU A 144 -16.56 -54.80 38.56
CA GLU A 144 -17.88 -54.29 38.91
C GLU A 144 -19.03 -55.28 38.75
N GLN A 145 -18.79 -56.45 38.15
CA GLN A 145 -19.82 -57.51 38.00
C GLN A 145 -19.54 -58.76 38.83
N SER A 146 -18.82 -58.59 39.89
CA SER A 146 -18.19 -59.72 40.67
C SER A 146 -19.16 -60.60 41.42
N SER A 147 -20.46 -60.34 41.52
CA SER A 147 -21.30 -61.04 42.53
C SER A 147 -22.12 -62.24 42.03
N GLN A 148 -22.16 -62.54 40.75
CA GLN A 148 -23.12 -63.54 40.26
C GLN A 148 -22.67 -64.56 39.20
N VAL A 149 -21.41 -64.61 38.77
CA VAL A 149 -21.08 -65.47 37.63
C VAL A 149 -19.87 -66.43 37.91
N TYR A 150 -19.98 -67.20 38.97
CA TYR A 150 -19.09 -68.33 39.21
C TYR A 150 -19.23 -69.37 38.07
N SER A 151 -18.17 -69.71 37.43
CA SER A 151 -18.10 -70.79 36.45
C SER A 151 -18.71 -70.55 35.03
N LYS A 152 -19.55 -69.60 34.81
CA LYS A 152 -20.21 -69.44 33.50
C LYS A 152 -19.33 -68.76 32.42
N ASN A 153 -18.30 -68.07 32.80
CA ASN A 153 -17.42 -67.34 31.88
C ASN A 153 -15.96 -67.89 31.83
N TYR A 154 -15.78 -69.10 32.30
CA TYR A 154 -14.51 -69.79 32.11
C TYR A 154 -14.29 -70.13 30.65
N LEU A 155 -13.18 -69.61 30.10
CA LEU A 155 -12.80 -69.82 28.70
C LEU A 155 -11.32 -70.17 28.61
N LYS A 156 -10.99 -71.19 27.89
CA LYS A 156 -9.61 -71.70 27.74
C LYS A 156 -9.30 -71.90 26.27
N TRP A 157 -8.53 -70.96 25.69
CA TRP A 157 -8.09 -71.05 24.31
C TRP A 157 -6.80 -71.85 24.23
N THR A 158 -6.77 -72.82 23.34
CA THR A 158 -5.61 -73.68 23.04
C THR A 158 -4.91 -73.29 21.76
N ALA A 159 -5.58 -72.54 20.94
CA ALA A 159 -5.03 -71.88 19.77
C ALA A 159 -5.79 -70.58 19.50
N ALA A 160 -5.10 -69.60 19.00
CA ALA A 160 -5.71 -68.37 18.51
C ALA A 160 -4.88 -67.75 17.38
N SER A 161 -5.57 -67.13 16.47
CA SER A 161 -5.00 -66.29 15.42
C SER A 161 -5.82 -65.06 15.22
N ILE A 162 -5.22 -64.02 14.73
CA ILE A 162 -5.88 -62.82 14.35
C ILE A 162 -5.64 -62.53 12.85
N THR A 163 -6.71 -62.27 12.13
CA THR A 163 -6.66 -61.83 10.73
C THR A 163 -7.04 -60.36 10.69
N ILE A 164 -6.14 -59.56 10.23
CA ILE A 164 -6.31 -58.12 10.17
C ILE A 164 -6.44 -57.69 8.69
N THR A 165 -7.53 -57.02 8.39
CA THR A 165 -7.71 -56.30 7.10
C THR A 165 -7.30 -54.86 7.32
N TYR A 166 -6.37 -54.36 6.51
CA TYR A 166 -5.81 -53.04 6.69
C TYR A 166 -5.49 -52.38 5.36
N GLN A 167 -5.31 -51.15 5.38
CA GLN A 167 -4.75 -50.32 4.30
C GLN A 167 -3.47 -49.67 4.78
N GLU A 168 -2.53 -49.50 3.89
CA GLU A 168 -1.38 -48.67 4.19
C GLU A 168 -1.82 -47.22 4.42
N ALA A 169 -1.27 -46.57 5.40
CA ALA A 169 -1.60 -45.18 5.69
C ALA A 169 -1.06 -44.28 4.56
N VAL A 170 -1.92 -43.40 4.10
CA VAL A 170 -1.55 -42.38 3.11
C VAL A 170 -0.73 -41.31 3.78
N SER A 171 0.42 -40.99 3.24
CA SER A 171 1.35 -40.00 3.78
C SER A 171 0.76 -38.61 3.73
N GLN A 172 0.81 -37.87 4.84
CA GLN A 172 0.33 -36.49 4.94
C GLN A 172 1.52 -35.54 4.78
N PRO A 173 1.60 -34.79 3.67
CA PRO A 173 2.73 -33.90 3.48
C PRO A 173 2.68 -32.72 4.44
N THR A 174 3.85 -32.27 4.88
CA THR A 174 4.05 -31.03 5.65
C THR A 174 5.12 -30.19 4.99
N LEU A 175 5.06 -28.90 5.23
CA LEU A 175 6.01 -27.92 4.73
C LEU A 175 6.79 -27.33 5.92
N GLU A 176 8.10 -27.22 5.78
CA GLU A 176 8.93 -26.51 6.78
C GLU A 176 8.48 -25.05 6.89
N ASN A 177 8.25 -24.42 5.73
CA ASN A 177 7.66 -23.08 5.62
C ASN A 177 6.50 -23.14 4.63
N SER A 178 5.31 -22.82 5.10
CA SER A 178 4.13 -22.79 4.24
C SER A 178 4.07 -21.54 3.35
N THR A 179 4.92 -20.53 3.60
CA THR A 179 5.04 -19.33 2.78
C THR A 179 6.47 -19.22 2.29
N VAL A 180 6.65 -19.17 0.96
CA VAL A 180 7.96 -19.15 0.31
C VAL A 180 7.94 -18.17 -0.85
N THR A 181 9.05 -17.47 -1.07
CA THR A 181 9.24 -16.64 -2.26
C THR A 181 9.49 -17.52 -3.49
N MET A 182 8.82 -17.25 -4.60
CA MET A 182 9.07 -17.96 -5.87
C MET A 182 10.54 -17.83 -6.25
N GLY A 183 11.14 -18.94 -6.71
CA GLY A 183 12.57 -19.03 -7.00
C GLY A 183 13.43 -19.38 -5.80
N THR A 184 12.87 -19.53 -4.59
CA THR A 184 13.58 -20.06 -3.42
C THR A 184 13.08 -21.45 -3.05
N VAL A 185 13.86 -22.19 -2.30
CA VAL A 185 13.57 -23.58 -1.96
C VAL A 185 12.44 -23.69 -0.94
N MET A 186 11.46 -24.51 -1.25
CA MET A 186 10.45 -25.01 -0.31
C MET A 186 10.78 -26.45 0.06
N ARG A 187 10.94 -26.73 1.32
CA ARG A 187 11.19 -28.09 1.81
C ARG A 187 9.89 -28.76 2.15
N ILE A 188 9.71 -29.94 1.54
CA ILE A 188 8.51 -30.76 1.66
C ILE A 188 8.90 -32.03 2.37
N ALA A 189 8.30 -32.32 3.51
CA ALA A 189 8.37 -33.63 4.15
C ALA A 189 7.13 -34.42 3.76
N THR A 190 7.32 -35.63 3.26
CA THR A 190 6.20 -36.49 2.89
C THR A 190 5.56 -37.13 4.12
N ASN A 191 6.29 -37.17 5.25
CA ASN A 191 5.91 -37.91 6.45
C ASN A 191 5.55 -39.37 6.10
N ARG A 192 6.45 -39.99 5.35
CA ARG A 192 6.31 -41.34 4.82
C ARG A 192 5.95 -42.34 5.90
N GLN A 193 4.84 -43.02 5.74
CA GLN A 193 4.31 -43.94 6.74
C GLN A 193 4.88 -45.38 6.61
N SER A 194 5.45 -45.70 5.45
CA SER A 194 6.08 -46.98 5.20
C SER A 194 7.34 -46.79 4.35
N THR A 195 8.40 -47.52 4.62
CA THR A 195 9.64 -47.50 3.83
C THR A 195 9.44 -48.00 2.40
N ALA A 196 8.38 -48.77 2.16
CA ALA A 196 7.97 -49.22 0.82
C ALA A 196 7.17 -48.16 0.06
N ALA A 197 6.76 -47.07 0.72
CA ALA A 197 5.99 -46.01 0.08
C ALA A 197 6.91 -45.13 -0.75
N THR A 198 6.50 -44.82 -1.96
CA THR A 198 7.04 -43.72 -2.76
C THR A 198 5.95 -42.71 -3.06
N HIS A 199 6.35 -41.51 -3.41
CA HIS A 199 5.39 -40.41 -3.58
C HIS A 199 5.59 -39.70 -4.89
N THR A 200 4.46 -39.28 -5.50
CA THR A 200 4.46 -38.24 -6.51
C THR A 200 3.94 -36.95 -5.92
N LEU A 201 4.79 -35.94 -5.91
CA LEU A 201 4.42 -34.60 -5.47
C LEU A 201 3.92 -33.79 -6.65
N ARG A 202 2.75 -33.20 -6.50
CA ARG A 202 2.14 -32.33 -7.50
C ARG A 202 1.71 -31.01 -6.85
N TYR A 203 1.64 -29.97 -7.65
CA TYR A 203 1.09 -28.69 -7.19
C TYR A 203 -0.10 -28.28 -8.04
N SER A 204 -0.95 -27.47 -7.44
CA SER A 204 -1.96 -26.68 -8.12
C SER A 204 -1.88 -25.25 -7.57
N PHE A 205 -1.66 -24.30 -8.47
CA PHE A 205 -1.57 -22.89 -8.14
C PHE A 205 -2.42 -22.09 -9.13
N PHE A 206 -3.60 -21.67 -8.68
CA PHE A 206 -4.67 -21.10 -9.51
C PHE A 206 -5.01 -22.06 -10.67
N THR A 207 -4.78 -21.65 -11.92
CA THR A 207 -5.06 -22.47 -13.10
C THR A 207 -3.86 -23.33 -13.53
N GLU A 208 -2.70 -23.09 -12.97
CA GLU A 208 -1.48 -23.84 -13.25
C GLU A 208 -1.36 -25.04 -12.32
N ASN A 209 -0.98 -26.16 -12.85
CA ASN A 209 -0.73 -27.38 -12.11
C ASN A 209 0.43 -28.15 -12.74
N GLY A 210 1.09 -28.96 -11.95
CA GLY A 210 2.20 -29.74 -12.46
C GLY A 210 2.71 -30.76 -11.46
N THR A 211 3.53 -31.67 -11.97
CA THR A 211 4.29 -32.61 -11.15
C THR A 211 5.58 -31.94 -10.70
N ILE A 212 5.82 -31.97 -9.39
CA ILE A 212 7.05 -31.49 -8.78
C ILE A 212 8.14 -32.54 -8.89
N ALA A 213 7.84 -33.75 -8.46
CA ALA A 213 8.75 -34.88 -8.47
C ALA A 213 7.99 -36.19 -8.39
N THR A 214 8.62 -37.28 -8.87
CA THR A 214 8.16 -38.68 -8.74
C THR A 214 9.17 -39.46 -7.90
N ASP A 215 8.74 -40.59 -7.38
CA ASP A 215 9.56 -41.52 -6.58
C ASP A 215 10.21 -40.89 -5.36
N VAL A 216 9.55 -39.87 -4.77
CA VAL A 216 10.03 -39.18 -3.59
C VAL A 216 9.91 -40.07 -2.36
N GLY A 217 11.00 -40.15 -1.58
CA GLY A 217 11.03 -40.85 -0.29
C GLY A 217 10.48 -39.98 0.85
N ASP A 218 11.36 -39.59 1.80
CA ASP A 218 10.96 -38.87 3.02
C ASP A 218 10.76 -37.37 2.83
N SER A 219 11.51 -36.77 1.92
CA SER A 219 11.46 -35.33 1.67
C SER A 219 11.88 -34.95 0.24
N TYR A 220 11.54 -33.76 -0.16
CA TYR A 220 11.95 -33.17 -1.42
C TYR A 220 12.12 -31.65 -1.28
N GLU A 221 13.09 -31.09 -1.97
CA GLU A 221 13.32 -29.67 -2.09
C GLU A 221 12.76 -29.18 -3.42
N TRP A 222 11.68 -28.42 -3.37
CA TRP A 222 11.07 -27.82 -4.54
C TRP A 222 11.37 -26.34 -4.61
N THR A 223 11.80 -25.88 -5.76
CA THR A 223 11.93 -24.45 -6.05
C THR A 223 10.76 -24.02 -6.96
N PRO A 224 9.71 -23.41 -6.39
CA PRO A 224 8.59 -22.93 -7.19
C PRO A 224 9.05 -21.94 -8.26
N PRO A 225 8.78 -22.20 -9.56
CA PRO A 225 9.28 -21.32 -10.62
C PRO A 225 8.65 -19.94 -10.55
N VAL A 226 9.45 -18.92 -10.85
CA VAL A 226 9.01 -17.51 -10.86
C VAL A 226 7.89 -17.25 -11.87
N SER A 227 7.80 -18.08 -12.92
CA SER A 227 6.72 -18.00 -13.91
C SER A 227 5.32 -18.16 -13.33
N LEU A 228 5.18 -18.81 -12.16
CA LEU A 228 3.90 -18.91 -11.45
C LEU A 228 3.35 -17.53 -11.02
N ALA A 229 4.18 -16.52 -10.94
CA ALA A 229 3.72 -15.14 -10.72
C ALA A 229 2.73 -14.66 -11.78
N ALA A 230 2.78 -15.25 -13.00
CA ALA A 230 1.83 -14.94 -14.06
C ALA A 230 0.39 -15.37 -13.75
N GLN A 231 0.19 -16.24 -12.76
CA GLN A 231 -1.14 -16.67 -12.30
C GLN A 231 -1.80 -15.64 -11.35
N ILE A 232 -0.99 -14.75 -10.80
CA ILE A 232 -1.43 -13.71 -9.85
C ILE A 232 -0.96 -12.33 -10.31
N PRO A 233 -1.40 -11.85 -11.48
CA PRO A 233 -0.89 -10.62 -12.09
C PRO A 233 -1.19 -9.35 -11.28
N SER A 234 -2.15 -9.41 -10.35
CA SER A 234 -2.59 -8.28 -9.52
C SER A 234 -2.33 -8.47 -8.03
N ALA A 235 -1.58 -9.51 -7.64
CA ALA A 235 -1.28 -9.78 -6.24
C ALA A 235 0.19 -10.09 -6.04
N ALA A 236 0.74 -9.68 -4.89
CA ALA A 236 2.12 -9.98 -4.51
C ALA A 236 2.29 -11.40 -3.96
N SER A 237 1.20 -12.06 -3.57
CA SER A 237 1.22 -13.44 -3.09
C SER A 237 -0.09 -14.15 -3.45
N GLY A 238 -0.03 -15.47 -3.48
CA GLY A 238 -1.18 -16.33 -3.72
C GLY A 238 -1.00 -17.68 -3.05
N TRP A 239 -2.11 -18.35 -2.79
CA TRP A 239 -2.11 -19.68 -2.20
C TRP A 239 -2.27 -20.78 -3.25
N GLY A 240 -1.67 -21.91 -2.97
CA GLY A 240 -1.76 -23.11 -3.78
C GLY A 240 -1.93 -24.35 -2.92
N THR A 241 -2.07 -25.47 -3.57
CA THR A 241 -2.21 -26.77 -2.94
C THR A 241 -1.08 -27.69 -3.39
N LEU A 242 -0.37 -28.27 -2.45
CA LEU A 242 0.52 -29.38 -2.65
C LEU A 242 -0.27 -30.69 -2.50
N LEU A 243 -0.18 -31.58 -3.46
CA LEU A 243 -0.75 -32.90 -3.44
C LEU A 243 0.39 -33.90 -3.33
N CYS A 244 0.21 -34.89 -2.46
CA CYS A 244 1.13 -35.98 -2.26
C CYS A 244 0.38 -37.29 -2.54
N ASP A 245 0.65 -37.88 -3.68
CA ASP A 245 0.14 -39.16 -4.06
C ASP A 245 1.05 -40.24 -3.48
N THR A 246 0.52 -41.13 -2.65
CA THR A 246 1.28 -42.22 -2.02
C THR A 246 1.11 -43.49 -2.81
N TYR A 247 2.22 -44.12 -3.15
CA TYR A 247 2.27 -45.38 -3.90
C TYR A 247 2.91 -46.47 -3.06
N ILE A 248 2.41 -47.69 -3.18
CA ILE A 248 3.05 -48.92 -2.65
C ILE A 248 3.15 -49.92 -3.79
N GLY A 249 4.35 -50.38 -4.10
CA GLY A 249 4.57 -51.29 -5.19
C GLY A 249 4.05 -50.80 -6.56
N GLY A 250 4.16 -49.49 -6.80
CA GLY A 250 3.67 -48.86 -8.03
C GLY A 250 2.16 -48.58 -8.06
N THR A 251 1.40 -48.98 -7.04
CA THR A 251 -0.05 -48.76 -6.95
C THR A 251 -0.36 -47.56 -6.11
N LEU A 252 -1.17 -46.61 -6.61
CA LEU A 252 -1.66 -45.46 -5.86
C LEU A 252 -2.60 -45.93 -4.75
N ILE A 253 -2.25 -45.63 -3.47
CA ILE A 253 -3.08 -45.95 -2.31
C ILE A 253 -3.89 -44.76 -1.83
N GLY A 254 -3.52 -43.55 -2.22
CA GLY A 254 -4.29 -42.35 -1.92
C GLY A 254 -3.48 -41.08 -2.08
N THR A 255 -4.20 -39.96 -2.01
CA THR A 255 -3.64 -38.62 -2.10
C THR A 255 -3.99 -37.80 -0.86
N LYS A 256 -3.01 -37.15 -0.27
CA LYS A 256 -3.19 -36.13 0.78
C LYS A 256 -2.70 -34.80 0.26
N LYS A 257 -3.19 -33.73 0.87
CA LYS A 257 -2.87 -32.38 0.43
C LYS A 257 -2.54 -31.49 1.63
N THR A 258 -1.74 -30.48 1.35
CA THR A 258 -1.51 -29.33 2.24
C THR A 258 -1.48 -28.06 1.40
N THR A 259 -1.64 -26.92 2.03
CA THR A 259 -1.65 -25.64 1.34
C THR A 259 -0.31 -24.91 1.53
N PHE A 260 0.04 -24.10 0.54
CA PHE A 260 1.19 -23.20 0.60
C PHE A 260 0.84 -21.82 0.07
N THR A 261 1.66 -20.86 0.42
CA THR A 261 1.59 -19.50 -0.13
C THR A 261 2.88 -19.19 -0.87
N LEU A 262 2.78 -18.74 -2.10
CA LEU A 262 3.91 -18.24 -2.87
C LEU A 262 3.88 -16.72 -2.91
N VAL A 263 5.04 -16.12 -2.62
CA VAL A 263 5.26 -14.68 -2.70
C VAL A 263 6.04 -14.39 -3.97
N VAL A 264 5.61 -13.42 -4.73
CA VAL A 264 6.33 -12.95 -5.92
C VAL A 264 7.60 -12.24 -5.46
N PRO A 265 8.80 -12.58 -6.00
CA PRO A 265 10.05 -11.91 -5.63
C PRO A 265 9.98 -10.39 -5.83
N ASP A 266 10.59 -9.62 -4.95
CA ASP A 266 10.60 -8.14 -5.07
C ASP A 266 11.37 -7.64 -6.28
N SER A 267 12.22 -8.47 -6.86
CA SER A 267 12.92 -8.21 -8.10
C SER A 267 12.02 -8.23 -9.35
N ILE A 268 10.82 -8.77 -9.23
CA ILE A 268 9.83 -8.78 -10.32
C ILE A 268 9.10 -7.44 -10.31
N VAL A 269 9.68 -6.47 -10.97
CA VAL A 269 9.16 -5.11 -11.11
C VAL A 269 8.79 -4.81 -12.56
N PRO A 270 7.93 -3.84 -12.83
CA PRO A 270 7.64 -3.42 -14.20
C PRO A 270 8.91 -2.89 -14.90
N THR A 271 8.90 -2.89 -16.21
CA THR A 271 10.01 -2.40 -17.03
C THR A 271 9.56 -1.16 -17.80
N ILE A 272 10.38 -0.11 -17.75
CA ILE A 272 10.24 1.06 -18.62
C ILE A 272 11.23 0.88 -19.77
N SER A 273 10.73 0.58 -20.97
CA SER A 273 11.55 0.33 -22.14
C SER A 273 11.93 1.60 -22.92
N ALA A 274 11.07 2.62 -22.87
CA ALA A 274 11.35 3.90 -23.49
C ALA A 274 10.67 5.05 -22.74
N VAL A 275 11.37 6.16 -22.64
CA VAL A 275 10.84 7.48 -22.32
C VAL A 275 11.35 8.43 -23.38
N THR A 276 10.44 8.89 -24.23
CA THR A 276 10.74 9.86 -25.27
C THR A 276 9.97 11.15 -25.00
N PHE A 277 10.56 12.24 -25.37
CA PHE A 277 9.88 13.53 -25.29
C PHE A 277 10.34 14.41 -26.44
N GLU A 278 9.40 15.18 -26.96
CA GLU A 278 9.63 16.14 -28.02
C GLU A 278 8.89 17.43 -27.71
N GLU A 279 9.17 18.47 -28.46
CA GLU A 279 8.45 19.72 -28.29
C GLU A 279 7.02 19.60 -28.82
N ALA A 280 6.05 19.95 -27.98
CA ALA A 280 4.67 20.08 -28.39
C ALA A 280 4.34 21.47 -28.96
N THR A 281 5.16 22.48 -28.68
CA THR A 281 5.01 23.83 -29.22
C THR A 281 5.71 23.93 -30.56
N GLN A 282 4.95 24.12 -31.63
CA GLN A 282 5.48 24.08 -32.98
C GLN A 282 6.54 25.18 -33.24
N GLY A 283 7.71 24.77 -33.72
CA GLY A 283 8.74 25.64 -34.27
C GLY A 283 9.80 26.16 -33.30
N VAL A 284 9.60 26.06 -31.99
CA VAL A 284 10.58 26.60 -31.00
C VAL A 284 11.86 25.77 -30.96
N ALA A 285 11.78 24.48 -30.71
CA ALA A 285 12.95 23.64 -30.73
C ALA A 285 13.63 23.54 -32.10
N ALA A 286 12.87 23.60 -33.16
CA ALA A 286 13.39 23.65 -34.54
C ALA A 286 14.30 24.89 -34.78
N LYS A 287 13.85 26.06 -34.28
CA LYS A 287 14.64 27.31 -34.41
C LYS A 287 15.85 27.32 -33.49
N PHE A 288 15.65 26.99 -32.20
CA PHE A 288 16.68 27.17 -31.19
C PHE A 288 17.58 25.94 -31.01
N GLY A 289 17.14 24.76 -31.45
CA GLY A 289 17.83 23.48 -31.26
C GLY A 289 17.72 22.93 -29.83
N ALA A 290 16.84 23.52 -29.01
CA ALA A 290 16.58 23.14 -27.62
C ALA A 290 15.24 23.73 -27.17
N PHE A 291 14.72 23.26 -26.05
CA PHE A 291 13.55 23.83 -25.42
C PHE A 291 13.86 25.21 -24.82
N VAL A 292 12.85 26.06 -24.77
CA VAL A 292 12.99 27.44 -24.30
C VAL A 292 12.02 27.69 -23.15
N ARG A 293 12.53 28.25 -22.05
CA ARG A 293 11.75 28.60 -20.87
C ARG A 293 10.52 29.43 -21.23
N THR A 294 9.35 29.07 -20.70
CA THR A 294 8.04 29.67 -20.89
C THR A 294 7.49 29.60 -22.33
N ARG A 295 8.26 29.04 -23.29
CA ARG A 295 7.88 28.95 -24.71
C ARG A 295 7.67 27.53 -25.20
N SER A 296 8.36 26.59 -24.59
CA SER A 296 8.23 25.18 -24.94
C SER A 296 7.34 24.44 -23.94
N THR A 297 6.58 23.50 -24.48
CA THR A 297 5.87 22.44 -23.77
C THR A 297 6.36 21.11 -24.31
N LEU A 298 6.38 20.06 -23.51
CA LEU A 298 6.82 18.73 -23.93
C LEU A 298 5.62 17.81 -24.18
N SER A 299 5.64 17.11 -25.30
CA SER A 299 4.88 15.88 -25.51
C SER A 299 5.74 14.72 -25.05
N VAL A 300 5.30 14.00 -24.04
CA VAL A 300 6.03 12.88 -23.43
C VAL A 300 5.31 11.59 -23.74
N SER A 301 6.07 10.58 -24.17
CA SER A 301 5.56 9.22 -24.39
C SER A 301 6.40 8.21 -23.63
N ILE A 302 5.72 7.34 -22.90
CA ILE A 302 6.31 6.34 -22.02
C ILE A 302 5.87 4.96 -22.50
N THR A 303 6.83 4.08 -22.77
CA THR A 303 6.56 2.68 -23.06
C THR A 303 7.02 1.85 -21.86
N ALA A 304 6.08 1.17 -21.24
CA ALA A 304 6.35 0.32 -20.10
C ALA A 304 5.50 -0.95 -20.15
N ALA A 305 5.99 -1.99 -19.53
CA ALA A 305 5.30 -3.27 -19.44
C ALA A 305 5.43 -3.85 -18.02
N GLY A 306 4.39 -4.50 -17.57
CA GLY A 306 4.43 -5.27 -16.33
C GLY A 306 5.18 -6.58 -16.53
N ALA A 307 5.77 -7.09 -15.46
CA ALA A 307 6.45 -8.36 -15.46
C ALA A 307 5.48 -9.50 -15.08
N GLN A 308 5.69 -10.71 -15.62
CA GLN A 308 4.89 -11.90 -15.31
C GLN A 308 3.38 -11.60 -15.40
N LYS A 309 2.95 -11.11 -16.56
CA LYS A 309 1.55 -10.74 -16.88
C LYS A 309 0.92 -9.66 -15.99
N SER A 310 1.65 -9.01 -15.10
CA SER A 310 1.12 -7.79 -14.47
C SER A 310 0.90 -6.70 -15.51
N THR A 311 -0.01 -5.81 -15.27
CA THR A 311 -0.29 -4.64 -16.13
C THR A 311 0.20 -3.38 -15.47
N ILE A 312 0.43 -2.33 -16.24
CA ILE A 312 0.74 -1.04 -15.64
C ILE A 312 -0.57 -0.44 -15.09
N ALA A 313 -0.60 -0.20 -13.80
CA ALA A 313 -1.73 0.37 -13.10
C ALA A 313 -1.67 1.91 -13.03
N ALA A 314 -0.46 2.47 -12.95
CA ALA A 314 -0.29 3.91 -12.88
C ALA A 314 1.02 4.37 -13.50
N TYR A 315 0.98 5.58 -14.04
CA TYR A 315 2.14 6.36 -14.49
C TYR A 315 2.19 7.62 -13.64
N ARG A 316 3.35 7.95 -13.13
CA ARG A 316 3.62 9.18 -12.41
C ARG A 316 4.92 9.77 -12.92
N THR A 317 4.82 10.91 -13.57
CA THR A 317 5.99 11.65 -14.05
C THR A 317 6.13 12.96 -13.27
N THR A 318 7.34 13.27 -12.85
CA THR A 318 7.64 14.54 -12.18
C THR A 318 8.64 15.34 -12.99
N LEU A 319 8.37 16.62 -13.13
CA LEU A 319 9.27 17.59 -13.75
C LEU A 319 9.15 18.92 -12.99
N ASN A 320 10.22 19.39 -12.38
CA ASN A 320 10.26 20.67 -11.64
C ASN A 320 9.10 20.84 -10.63
N GLY A 321 8.77 19.78 -9.89
CA GLY A 321 7.68 19.76 -8.91
C GLY A 321 6.28 19.53 -9.49
N ALA A 322 6.08 19.68 -10.79
CA ALA A 322 4.83 19.31 -11.45
C ALA A 322 4.72 17.79 -11.58
N VAL A 323 3.50 17.28 -11.44
CA VAL A 323 3.19 15.85 -11.53
C VAL A 323 2.23 15.61 -12.68
N TYR A 324 2.56 14.64 -13.51
CA TYR A 324 1.76 14.21 -14.66
C TYR A 324 1.43 12.73 -14.53
N SER A 325 0.31 12.34 -15.08
CA SER A 325 -0.17 10.96 -15.11
C SER A 325 -0.42 10.51 -16.56
N GLY A 326 -0.42 9.18 -16.75
CA GLY A 326 -0.63 8.57 -18.07
C GLY A 326 0.66 8.25 -18.83
N ALA A 327 0.52 7.35 -19.79
CA ALA A 327 1.63 6.95 -20.67
C ALA A 327 2.00 8.01 -21.69
N ILE A 328 1.06 8.86 -22.06
CA ILE A 328 1.21 9.96 -22.99
C ILE A 328 0.58 11.19 -22.36
N PHE A 329 1.31 12.28 -22.34
CA PHE A 329 0.81 13.55 -21.83
C PHE A 329 1.61 14.71 -22.39
N THR A 330 1.05 15.92 -22.27
CA THR A 330 1.74 17.16 -22.60
C THR A 330 1.94 17.96 -21.33
N THR A 331 3.14 18.51 -21.14
CA THR A 331 3.44 19.36 -19.98
C THR A 331 2.82 20.75 -20.17
N GLY A 332 2.70 21.49 -19.09
CA GLY A 332 2.62 22.96 -19.16
C GLY A 332 3.92 23.55 -19.70
N ALA A 333 3.95 24.87 -19.82
CA ALA A 333 5.16 25.59 -20.23
C ALA A 333 6.32 25.30 -19.27
N LEU A 334 7.50 25.08 -19.82
CA LEU A 334 8.72 24.82 -19.05
C LEU A 334 9.21 26.11 -18.38
N ASN A 335 9.05 26.22 -17.08
CA ASN A 335 9.31 27.46 -16.32
C ASN A 335 10.71 27.53 -15.69
N VAL A 336 11.48 26.45 -15.73
CA VAL A 336 12.83 26.35 -15.16
C VAL A 336 13.85 26.22 -16.29
N ALA A 337 14.84 27.08 -16.30
CA ALA A 337 15.96 27.03 -17.25
C ALA A 337 17.09 26.13 -16.69
N GLY A 338 17.89 25.61 -17.60
CA GLY A 338 18.96 24.66 -17.29
C GLY A 338 18.48 23.23 -17.37
N ASP A 339 19.24 22.34 -16.77
CA ASP A 339 18.95 20.91 -16.76
C ASP A 339 17.92 20.58 -15.66
N SER A 340 16.87 19.92 -16.06
CA SER A 340 15.79 19.47 -15.19
C SER A 340 15.61 17.96 -15.29
N ALA A 341 15.40 17.30 -14.17
CA ALA A 341 15.15 15.87 -14.13
C ALA A 341 13.67 15.57 -14.42
N LEU A 342 13.40 14.88 -15.53
CA LEU A 342 12.13 14.25 -15.84
C LEU A 342 12.17 12.84 -15.28
N THR A 343 11.55 12.60 -14.13
CA THR A 343 11.52 11.30 -13.48
C THR A 343 10.18 10.63 -13.70
N VAL A 344 10.22 9.50 -14.39
CA VAL A 344 9.07 8.65 -14.66
C VAL A 344 9.07 7.49 -13.69
N THR A 345 7.97 7.28 -12.99
CA THR A 345 7.72 6.12 -12.15
C THR A 345 6.46 5.43 -12.65
N VAL A 346 6.56 4.14 -12.90
CA VAL A 346 5.40 3.31 -13.23
C VAL A 346 5.11 2.36 -12.08
N THR A 347 3.85 2.13 -11.84
CA THR A 347 3.37 1.16 -10.84
C THR A 347 2.59 0.07 -11.55
N ASP A 348 2.91 -1.17 -11.29
CA ASP A 348 2.17 -2.30 -11.85
C ASP A 348 0.95 -2.69 -11.00
N SER A 349 0.17 -3.63 -11.50
CA SER A 349 -1.03 -4.14 -10.84
C SER A 349 -0.76 -4.87 -9.52
N ARG A 350 0.50 -5.19 -9.20
CA ARG A 350 0.96 -5.70 -7.90
C ARG A 350 1.38 -4.60 -6.93
N GLY A 351 1.38 -3.33 -7.36
CA GLY A 351 1.85 -2.19 -6.58
C GLY A 351 3.35 -1.99 -6.61
N ARG A 352 4.09 -2.71 -7.46
CA ARG A 352 5.54 -2.57 -7.60
C ARG A 352 5.89 -1.49 -8.58
N THR A 353 7.03 -0.86 -8.36
CA THR A 353 7.42 0.32 -9.11
C THR A 353 8.76 0.14 -9.82
N ALA A 354 8.88 0.83 -10.94
CA ALA A 354 10.17 1.09 -11.59
C ALA A 354 10.25 2.57 -11.95
N SER A 355 11.45 3.11 -11.94
CA SER A 355 11.66 4.52 -12.23
C SER A 355 12.82 4.71 -13.19
N VAL A 356 12.66 5.71 -14.08
CA VAL A 356 13.71 6.17 -14.99
C VAL A 356 13.74 7.69 -14.96
N THR A 357 14.91 8.26 -14.95
CA THR A 357 15.11 9.70 -15.03
C THR A 357 15.79 10.07 -16.35
N LYS A 358 15.29 11.10 -17.01
CA LYS A 358 15.85 11.73 -18.20
C LYS A 358 16.14 13.20 -17.92
N THR A 359 17.15 13.74 -18.53
CA THR A 359 17.46 15.17 -18.43
C THR A 359 16.75 15.93 -19.52
N VAL A 360 16.08 17.01 -19.14
CA VAL A 360 15.46 17.99 -20.04
C VAL A 360 16.24 19.29 -19.90
N THR A 361 16.93 19.66 -20.95
CA THR A 361 17.70 20.91 -20.99
C THR A 361 16.88 22.03 -21.60
N VAL A 362 16.71 23.12 -20.87
CA VAL A 362 15.88 24.27 -21.24
C VAL A 362 16.71 25.53 -21.27
N LEU A 363 16.71 26.21 -22.40
CA LEU A 363 17.38 27.50 -22.54
C LEU A 363 16.64 28.58 -21.76
N ALA A 364 17.41 29.43 -21.10
CA ALA A 364 16.85 30.59 -20.38
C ALA A 364 16.26 31.58 -21.38
N TYR A 365 15.10 32.08 -21.05
CA TYR A 365 14.43 33.14 -21.78
C TYR A 365 13.71 34.08 -20.80
N ASP A 366 13.93 35.34 -20.99
CA ASP A 366 13.12 36.45 -20.45
C ASP A 366 12.70 37.34 -21.62
N PRO A 367 11.49 37.88 -21.61
CA PRO A 367 11.07 38.86 -22.61
C PRO A 367 12.04 40.04 -22.73
N PRO A 368 12.10 40.69 -23.89
CA PRO A 368 12.94 41.85 -24.03
C PRO A 368 12.60 42.92 -22.99
N LYS A 369 13.62 43.56 -22.47
CA LYS A 369 13.48 44.62 -21.47
C LYS A 369 14.02 45.90 -22.02
N LEU A 370 13.23 46.95 -21.86
CA LEU A 370 13.66 48.30 -22.06
C LEU A 370 13.94 48.93 -20.71
N THR A 371 15.19 49.32 -20.45
CA THR A 371 15.62 49.87 -19.17
C THR A 371 15.75 51.37 -19.13
N ALA A 372 15.89 51.96 -20.31
CA ALA A 372 15.90 53.41 -20.44
C ALA A 372 15.42 53.79 -21.86
N PHE A 373 14.56 54.80 -21.95
CA PHE A 373 14.26 55.52 -23.18
C PHE A 373 13.91 56.94 -22.84
N SER A 374 14.70 57.84 -23.36
CA SER A 374 14.44 59.27 -23.26
C SER A 374 14.82 59.97 -24.55
N ALA A 375 14.23 61.07 -24.82
CA ALA A 375 14.51 61.89 -25.97
C ALA A 375 14.45 63.37 -25.55
N GLU A 376 15.25 64.15 -26.17
CA GLU A 376 15.25 65.60 -25.96
C GLU A 376 15.65 66.32 -27.23
N ARG A 377 15.20 67.57 -27.35
CA ARG A 377 15.69 68.44 -28.42
C ARG A 377 17.13 68.82 -28.15
N CYS A 378 17.89 69.04 -29.22
CA CYS A 378 19.33 69.26 -29.12
C CYS A 378 19.84 70.20 -30.19
N THR A 379 21.10 70.62 -30.05
CA THR A 379 21.87 71.34 -31.04
C THR A 379 21.98 70.52 -32.37
N GLU A 380 22.30 71.17 -33.46
CA GLU A 380 22.39 70.56 -34.80
C GLU A 380 23.35 69.36 -34.82
N ASP A 381 24.43 69.45 -34.06
CA ASP A 381 25.44 68.40 -33.91
C ASP A 381 25.09 67.36 -32.83
N GLY A 382 24.01 67.54 -32.06
CA GLY A 382 23.57 66.67 -30.98
C GLY A 382 24.40 66.76 -29.70
N SER A 383 25.33 67.71 -29.57
CA SER A 383 26.28 67.78 -28.46
C SER A 383 25.67 68.29 -27.14
N ALA A 384 24.67 69.15 -27.22
CA ALA A 384 24.00 69.73 -26.07
C ALA A 384 22.46 69.71 -26.17
N ALA A 385 21.75 69.63 -25.03
CA ALA A 385 20.34 69.83 -24.97
C ALA A 385 20.00 71.28 -25.35
N GLN A 386 19.02 71.44 -26.23
CA GLN A 386 18.59 72.77 -26.69
C GLN A 386 17.07 72.72 -26.92
N MET A 387 16.32 73.44 -26.12
CA MET A 387 14.83 73.35 -26.12
C MET A 387 14.19 73.86 -27.43
N ASP A 388 14.82 74.76 -28.12
CA ASP A 388 14.40 75.28 -29.42
C ASP A 388 15.20 74.65 -30.60
N GLY A 389 15.86 73.51 -30.33
CA GLY A 389 16.59 72.78 -31.33
C GLY A 389 15.70 72.03 -32.30
N THR A 390 16.07 72.01 -33.60
CA THR A 390 15.38 71.29 -34.66
C THR A 390 15.81 69.83 -34.75
N ARG A 391 16.79 69.42 -33.95
CA ARG A 391 17.25 68.04 -33.88
C ARG A 391 16.79 67.38 -32.57
N VAL A 392 16.71 66.06 -32.54
CA VAL A 392 16.37 65.26 -31.39
C VAL A 392 17.44 64.20 -31.19
N ARG A 393 17.88 64.08 -29.97
CA ARG A 393 18.77 63.01 -29.58
C ARG A 393 18.06 62.09 -28.60
N ILE A 394 18.43 60.81 -28.60
CA ILE A 394 17.82 59.78 -27.77
C ILE A 394 18.86 59.09 -26.90
N THR A 395 18.45 58.67 -25.74
CA THR A 395 19.19 57.72 -24.91
C THR A 395 18.30 56.50 -24.74
N ALA A 396 18.83 55.33 -25.06
CA ALA A 396 18.08 54.08 -24.95
C ALA A 396 18.98 52.94 -24.47
N SER A 397 18.42 52.13 -23.57
CA SER A 397 19.06 50.91 -23.10
C SER A 397 18.03 49.80 -23.07
N ALA A 398 18.35 48.72 -23.74
CA ALA A 398 17.49 47.53 -23.81
C ALA A 398 18.30 46.25 -23.91
N THR A 399 17.69 45.16 -23.49
CA THR A 399 18.28 43.83 -23.58
C THR A 399 17.26 42.80 -24.02
N ALA A 400 17.70 41.76 -24.67
CA ALA A 400 16.94 40.54 -24.95
C ALA A 400 17.72 39.29 -24.54
N SER A 401 17.03 38.22 -24.24
CA SER A 401 17.64 36.95 -23.94
C SER A 401 18.32 36.35 -25.16
N PRO A 402 19.57 35.88 -25.10
CA PRO A 402 20.29 35.33 -26.26
C PRO A 402 19.67 34.02 -26.79
N VAL A 403 19.10 33.21 -25.90
CA VAL A 403 18.48 31.88 -26.20
C VAL A 403 19.43 31.03 -27.07
N GLY A 404 20.59 30.66 -26.53
CA GLY A 404 21.58 29.91 -27.23
C GLY A 404 22.23 30.66 -28.43
N ASN A 405 22.23 31.98 -28.39
CA ASN A 405 22.70 32.89 -29.47
C ASN A 405 21.90 32.74 -30.78
N LYS A 406 20.64 32.31 -30.69
CA LYS A 406 19.76 32.13 -31.86
C LYS A 406 18.52 33.01 -31.80
N ASN A 407 18.39 33.81 -30.77
CA ASN A 407 17.27 34.77 -30.68
C ASN A 407 17.48 35.91 -31.68
N ASP A 408 16.42 36.46 -32.17
CA ASP A 408 16.48 37.69 -32.99
C ASP A 408 16.24 38.86 -32.05
N MET A 409 16.98 39.93 -32.26
CA MET A 409 16.71 41.20 -31.56
C MET A 409 16.68 42.31 -32.64
N ALA A 410 15.59 43.03 -32.64
CA ALA A 410 15.47 44.26 -33.40
C ALA A 410 15.04 45.41 -32.47
N CYS A 411 15.55 46.58 -32.76
CA CYS A 411 15.21 47.79 -32.01
C CYS A 411 14.98 48.92 -32.99
N THR A 412 13.76 49.45 -32.99
CA THR A 412 13.34 50.51 -33.92
C THR A 412 12.74 51.66 -33.14
N VAL A 413 13.22 52.83 -33.46
CA VAL A 413 12.63 54.11 -32.98
C VAL A 413 11.71 54.64 -34.04
N TYR A 414 10.51 54.95 -33.66
CA TYR A 414 9.46 55.54 -34.47
C TYR A 414 9.17 56.95 -33.97
N TYR A 415 8.63 57.78 -34.85
CA TYR A 415 8.15 59.08 -34.45
C TYR A 415 6.85 59.40 -35.21
N ARG A 416 6.05 60.30 -34.64
CA ARG A 416 4.92 60.93 -35.26
C ARG A 416 4.69 62.32 -34.68
N THR A 417 4.02 63.19 -35.40
CA THR A 417 3.45 64.39 -34.81
C THR A 417 2.39 63.95 -33.83
N ARG A 418 2.32 64.58 -32.67
CA ARG A 418 1.33 64.25 -31.65
C ARG A 418 -0.08 64.31 -32.20
N GLY A 419 -0.91 63.26 -31.95
CA GLY A 419 -2.23 63.08 -32.46
C GLY A 419 -2.32 62.53 -33.90
N ALA A 420 -1.23 62.37 -34.62
CA ALA A 420 -1.24 61.68 -35.91
C ALA A 420 -1.40 60.16 -35.70
N GLU A 421 -2.15 59.49 -36.60
CA GLU A 421 -2.39 58.07 -36.48
C GLU A 421 -1.15 57.24 -36.89
N ALA A 422 -0.46 57.65 -37.95
CA ALA A 422 0.64 56.88 -38.53
C ALA A 422 1.99 57.16 -37.87
N TRP A 423 2.74 56.09 -37.59
CA TRP A 423 4.11 56.15 -37.15
C TRP A 423 5.09 56.01 -38.31
N ALA A 424 6.06 56.88 -38.35
CA ALA A 424 7.20 56.79 -39.27
C ALA A 424 8.41 56.21 -38.52
N THR A 425 9.28 55.46 -39.23
CA THR A 425 10.53 55.01 -38.69
C THR A 425 11.52 56.13 -38.59
N ALA A 426 12.01 56.43 -37.40
CA ALA A 426 13.08 57.36 -37.18
C ALA A 426 14.47 56.72 -37.40
N GLN A 427 14.71 55.58 -36.73
CA GLN A 427 16.00 54.91 -36.80
C GLN A 427 15.88 53.43 -36.36
N ASN A 428 16.62 52.56 -37.00
CA ASN A 428 16.88 51.22 -36.53
C ASN A 428 18.19 51.23 -35.74
N LEU A 429 18.10 50.84 -34.45
CA LEU A 429 19.28 50.67 -33.60
C LEU A 429 19.78 49.25 -33.75
N ILE A 430 21.09 49.10 -33.95
CA ILE A 430 21.72 47.79 -34.17
C ILE A 430 22.08 47.19 -32.81
N PRO A 431 21.49 46.04 -32.42
CA PRO A 431 21.86 45.38 -31.19
C PRO A 431 23.28 44.83 -31.25
N LEU A 432 24.01 44.97 -30.17
CA LEU A 432 25.30 44.33 -29.95
C LEU A 432 25.15 43.27 -28.88
N SER A 433 25.39 42.00 -29.19
CA SER A 433 25.26 40.89 -28.24
C SER A 433 23.94 40.90 -27.43
N TYR A 434 22.81 41.08 -28.12
CA TYR A 434 21.44 41.16 -27.53
C TYR A 434 21.26 42.36 -26.60
N SER A 435 21.98 43.42 -26.79
CA SER A 435 21.90 44.63 -26.00
C SER A 435 21.90 45.87 -26.91
N ILE A 436 21.17 46.87 -26.52
CA ILE A 436 21.21 48.22 -27.01
C ILE A 436 21.67 49.12 -25.89
N GLY A 437 22.65 49.95 -26.18
CA GLY A 437 23.11 51.01 -25.31
C GLY A 437 23.51 52.20 -26.17
N VAL A 438 22.66 53.19 -26.27
CA VAL A 438 22.97 54.44 -26.95
C VAL A 438 22.73 55.61 -26.01
N THR A 439 23.62 56.54 -26.01
CA THR A 439 23.53 57.75 -25.17
C THR A 439 23.64 58.95 -26.13
N ASN A 440 22.68 59.81 -26.06
CA ASN A 440 22.61 61.04 -26.88
C ASN A 440 22.76 60.79 -28.40
N ALA A 441 22.24 59.65 -28.88
CA ALA A 441 22.28 59.33 -30.31
C ALA A 441 21.35 60.29 -31.09
N LEU A 442 21.94 60.95 -32.06
CA LEU A 442 21.23 61.94 -32.90
C LEU A 442 20.32 61.21 -33.89
N LEU A 443 19.05 61.60 -33.93
CA LEU A 443 18.12 61.11 -34.94
C LEU A 443 18.35 61.83 -36.28
N PRO A 444 18.21 61.12 -37.42
CA PRO A 444 18.50 61.70 -38.73
C PRO A 444 17.45 62.76 -39.18
N GLN A 445 16.27 62.78 -38.56
CA GLN A 445 15.16 63.68 -38.94
C GLN A 445 15.33 65.09 -38.31
N THR A 446 14.71 66.06 -38.90
CA THR A 446 14.47 67.36 -38.34
C THR A 446 13.06 67.46 -37.78
N PHE A 447 12.89 68.12 -36.67
CA PHE A 447 11.65 68.26 -35.93
C PHE A 447 11.27 69.73 -35.81
N ASP A 448 10.11 70.08 -36.35
CA ASP A 448 9.61 71.46 -36.23
C ASP A 448 9.52 71.83 -34.74
N VAL A 449 10.03 73.03 -34.42
CA VAL A 449 10.06 73.52 -33.04
C VAL A 449 8.72 73.96 -32.51
N LEU A 450 7.75 74.18 -33.36
CA LEU A 450 6.38 74.57 -33.03
C LEU A 450 5.42 73.37 -32.95
N SER A 451 5.89 72.17 -33.25
CA SER A 451 5.12 70.93 -33.22
C SER A 451 5.59 70.01 -32.12
N SER A 452 4.68 69.38 -31.41
CA SER A 452 4.98 68.29 -30.47
C SER A 452 5.05 66.95 -31.23
N TYR A 453 5.94 66.11 -30.77
CA TYR A 453 6.13 64.78 -31.33
C TYR A 453 6.05 63.71 -30.26
N GLU A 454 5.56 62.55 -30.65
CA GLU A 454 5.68 61.32 -29.90
C GLU A 454 6.77 60.47 -30.54
N LEU A 455 7.73 60.06 -29.74
CA LEU A 455 8.73 59.06 -30.11
C LEU A 455 8.40 57.76 -29.42
N LYS A 456 8.48 56.67 -30.13
CA LYS A 456 8.27 55.34 -29.61
C LYS A 456 9.44 54.43 -29.95
N ILE A 457 10.01 53.77 -28.96
CA ILE A 457 10.96 52.71 -29.18
C ILE A 457 10.23 51.37 -29.07
N ARG A 458 10.48 50.47 -30.01
CA ARG A 458 10.04 49.08 -29.97
C ARG A 458 11.26 48.21 -29.98
N VAL A 459 11.37 47.36 -28.97
CA VAL A 459 12.36 46.32 -28.89
C VAL A 459 11.67 44.98 -29.05
N THR A 460 12.03 44.27 -30.09
CA THR A 460 11.39 43.01 -30.48
C THR A 460 12.40 41.87 -30.39
N ASP A 461 11.97 40.74 -29.91
CA ASP A 461 12.71 39.47 -30.08
C ASP A 461 11.83 38.47 -30.87
N THR A 462 12.28 37.22 -30.95
CA THR A 462 11.52 36.15 -31.64
C THR A 462 10.10 35.95 -31.10
N PHE A 463 9.88 36.22 -29.82
CA PHE A 463 8.64 35.85 -29.12
C PHE A 463 7.78 37.03 -28.70
N TYR A 464 8.45 38.18 -28.45
CA TYR A 464 7.77 39.32 -27.82
C TYR A 464 8.34 40.66 -28.27
N TYR A 465 7.64 41.70 -27.90
CA TYR A 465 8.15 43.03 -27.99
C TYR A 465 7.77 43.86 -26.77
N VAL A 466 8.54 44.88 -26.51
CA VAL A 466 8.26 45.91 -25.53
C VAL A 466 8.35 47.28 -26.22
N GLU A 467 7.44 48.16 -25.85
CA GLU A 467 7.40 49.53 -26.38
C GLU A 467 7.37 50.52 -25.22
N GLN A 468 7.93 51.67 -25.48
CA GLN A 468 7.81 52.83 -24.61
C GLN A 468 7.76 54.06 -25.50
N SER A 469 6.88 55.01 -25.15
CA SER A 469 6.77 56.30 -25.82
C SER A 469 7.25 57.39 -24.91
N VAL A 470 7.82 58.41 -25.48
CA VAL A 470 8.21 59.67 -24.87
C VAL A 470 7.74 60.83 -25.74
N GLU A 471 7.46 61.92 -25.15
CA GLU A 471 7.02 63.12 -25.88
C GLU A 471 8.17 64.13 -26.01
N ILE A 472 8.24 64.72 -27.17
CA ILE A 472 9.08 65.87 -27.46
C ILE A 472 8.17 67.09 -27.53
N GLY A 473 8.26 67.94 -26.54
CA GLY A 473 7.48 69.18 -26.54
C GLY A 473 7.95 70.16 -27.61
N THR A 474 7.17 71.20 -27.76
CA THR A 474 7.55 72.39 -28.52
C THR A 474 8.66 73.17 -27.81
N LYS A 475 9.21 74.19 -28.37
CA LYS A 475 10.07 75.16 -27.68
C LYS A 475 9.37 75.64 -26.41
N GLN A 476 10.13 76.05 -25.41
CA GLN A 476 9.59 76.45 -24.12
C GLN A 476 8.53 77.54 -24.20
N VAL A 477 7.32 77.26 -23.76
CA VAL A 477 6.18 78.18 -23.63
C VAL A 477 5.84 78.26 -22.13
N MET A 478 5.72 79.48 -21.59
CA MET A 478 5.38 79.67 -20.17
C MET A 478 3.89 79.38 -19.92
N ILE A 479 3.05 79.85 -20.80
CA ILE A 479 1.59 79.64 -20.80
C ILE A 479 1.14 79.62 -22.25
N ASP A 480 0.30 78.63 -22.63
CA ASP A 480 -0.31 78.50 -23.92
C ASP A 480 -1.81 78.20 -23.79
N LEU A 481 -2.61 78.71 -24.68
CA LEU A 481 -4.03 78.40 -24.77
C LEU A 481 -4.26 77.45 -25.97
N TYR A 482 -5.08 76.43 -25.77
CA TYR A 482 -5.50 75.56 -26.88
C TYR A 482 -6.16 76.46 -27.99
N GLN A 483 -5.95 76.10 -29.23
CA GLN A 483 -6.28 76.97 -30.36
C GLN A 483 -7.70 77.49 -30.38
N ASP A 484 -8.66 76.84 -29.75
CA ASP A 484 -10.08 77.28 -29.66
C ASP A 484 -10.38 77.90 -28.26
N GLY A 485 -9.37 78.08 -27.39
CA GLY A 485 -9.52 78.69 -26.08
C GLY A 485 -10.15 77.80 -25.04
N THR A 486 -10.39 76.53 -25.35
CA THR A 486 -11.00 75.56 -24.38
C THR A 486 -10.03 74.93 -23.41
N GLY A 487 -8.73 74.99 -23.66
CA GLY A 487 -7.68 74.46 -22.80
C GLY A 487 -6.56 75.45 -22.49
N ILE A 488 -5.80 75.21 -21.42
CA ILE A 488 -4.64 76.01 -21.03
C ILE A 488 -3.49 75.11 -20.63
N ALA A 489 -2.28 75.38 -21.06
CA ALA A 489 -1.06 74.72 -20.63
C ALA A 489 -0.07 75.71 -20.01
N PHE A 490 0.61 75.22 -18.95
CA PHE A 490 1.69 75.94 -18.27
C PHE A 490 3.00 75.21 -18.53
N GLY A 491 3.99 75.88 -19.11
CA GLY A 491 5.30 75.36 -19.38
C GLY A 491 5.41 74.39 -20.60
N LYS A 492 4.35 74.32 -21.40
CA LYS A 492 4.26 73.57 -22.65
C LYS A 492 3.19 74.21 -23.58
N VAL A 493 3.13 73.80 -24.80
CA VAL A 493 2.02 74.11 -25.71
C VAL A 493 0.76 73.31 -25.28
N ALA A 494 -0.41 73.93 -25.28
CA ALA A 494 -1.68 73.31 -25.01
C ALA A 494 -2.05 72.34 -26.15
N GLU A 495 -2.25 71.08 -25.83
CA GLU A 495 -2.47 70.02 -26.81
C GLU A 495 -3.81 69.33 -26.68
N THR A 496 -4.45 69.49 -25.51
CA THR A 496 -5.70 68.79 -25.19
C THR A 496 -6.83 69.80 -25.00
N PRO A 497 -7.92 69.77 -25.79
CA PRO A 497 -9.07 70.66 -25.60
C PRO A 497 -9.73 70.32 -24.25
N GLY A 498 -10.19 71.36 -23.55
CA GLY A 498 -10.90 71.23 -22.27
C GLY A 498 -10.04 70.85 -21.10
N ALA A 499 -8.71 70.83 -21.22
CA ALA A 499 -7.79 70.46 -20.16
C ALA A 499 -6.95 71.63 -19.65
N VAL A 500 -6.48 71.54 -18.39
CA VAL A 500 -5.37 72.29 -17.84
C VAL A 500 -4.16 71.40 -17.81
N GLU A 501 -3.13 71.72 -18.60
CA GLU A 501 -1.94 70.91 -18.76
C GLU A 501 -0.74 71.57 -18.10
N PHE A 502 0.12 70.78 -17.42
CA PHE A 502 1.34 71.25 -16.79
C PHE A 502 2.54 70.55 -17.40
N GLY A 503 3.48 71.31 -17.98
CA GLY A 503 4.81 70.81 -18.41
C GLY A 503 5.77 70.66 -17.24
N TRP A 504 5.40 71.05 -16.05
CA TRP A 504 6.20 70.96 -14.81
C TRP A 504 5.48 70.16 -13.72
N PRO A 505 6.14 69.57 -12.79
CA PRO A 505 5.52 68.98 -11.62
C PRO A 505 4.68 69.97 -10.83
N ILE A 506 3.44 69.60 -10.51
CA ILE A 506 2.55 70.44 -9.68
C ILE A 506 2.91 70.20 -8.22
N LYS A 507 3.25 71.24 -7.49
CA LYS A 507 3.43 71.23 -6.06
C LYS A 507 2.25 71.97 -5.40
N LEU A 508 1.38 71.20 -4.78
CA LEU A 508 0.28 71.73 -3.98
C LEU A 508 0.76 72.05 -2.60
N THR A 509 0.36 73.17 -1.99
CA THR A 509 0.63 73.59 -0.63
C THR A 509 -0.16 72.70 0.34
N GLU A 510 -1.40 72.41 -0.01
CA GLU A 510 -2.28 71.50 0.72
C GLU A 510 -2.63 70.27 -0.14
N PRO A 511 -2.81 69.11 0.49
CA PRO A 511 -3.28 67.93 -0.23
C PRO A 511 -4.66 68.13 -0.91
N LEU A 512 -4.86 67.60 -2.11
CA LEU A 512 -6.16 67.62 -2.74
C LEU A 512 -7.16 66.79 -1.92
N GLU A 513 -8.31 67.42 -1.62
CA GLU A 513 -9.39 66.76 -0.87
C GLU A 513 -9.93 65.51 -1.62
N VAL A 514 -10.42 64.53 -0.85
CA VAL A 514 -11.00 63.29 -1.39
C VAL A 514 -12.18 63.58 -2.36
N THR A 515 -12.97 64.58 -2.03
CA THR A 515 -14.10 65.03 -2.85
C THR A 515 -13.70 65.62 -4.22
N GLN A 516 -12.43 66.00 -4.37
CA GLN A 516 -11.82 66.52 -5.59
C GLN A 516 -10.91 65.52 -6.29
N GLY A 517 -11.01 64.23 -5.89
CA GLY A 517 -10.23 63.14 -6.50
C GLY A 517 -8.81 63.00 -5.94
N GLY A 518 -8.44 63.75 -4.88
CA GLY A 518 -7.19 63.59 -4.19
C GLY A 518 -7.29 62.58 -3.02
N THR A 519 -6.22 62.47 -2.29
CA THR A 519 -6.22 61.63 -1.08
C THR A 519 -6.43 62.43 0.20
N GLY A 520 -6.44 63.77 0.12
CA GLY A 520 -6.56 64.66 1.27
C GLY A 520 -5.42 64.55 2.28
N ALA A 521 -4.25 64.02 1.88
CA ALA A 521 -3.16 63.75 2.78
C ALA A 521 -1.78 63.90 2.14
N ASN A 522 -0.80 64.23 2.96
CA ASN A 522 0.61 64.36 2.58
C ASN A 522 1.49 63.16 2.94
N ASN A 523 0.92 62.09 3.47
CA ASN A 523 1.61 60.82 3.76
C ASN A 523 0.73 59.63 3.42
N GLY A 524 1.37 58.48 3.19
CA GLY A 524 0.70 57.28 2.75
C GLY A 524 -0.32 56.71 3.73
N ALA A 525 -0.06 56.80 5.04
CA ALA A 525 -0.98 56.31 6.07
C ALA A 525 -2.29 57.10 6.11
N SER A 526 -2.19 58.45 6.14
CA SER A 526 -3.37 59.32 6.09
C SER A 526 -4.11 59.23 4.76
N ALA A 527 -3.38 59.02 3.66
CA ALA A 527 -3.99 58.83 2.33
C ALA A 527 -4.87 57.58 2.31
N CYS A 528 -4.38 56.47 2.77
CA CYS A 528 -5.16 55.22 2.87
C CYS A 528 -6.40 55.38 3.75
N ALA A 529 -6.25 56.03 4.91
CA ALA A 529 -7.37 56.30 5.82
C ALA A 529 -8.47 57.15 5.14
N ASN A 530 -8.09 58.24 4.45
CA ASN A 530 -9.03 59.16 3.83
C ASN A 530 -9.82 58.53 2.66
N ILE A 531 -9.23 57.64 1.88
CA ILE A 531 -9.90 56.99 0.77
C ILE A 531 -10.46 55.58 1.18
N GLY A 532 -10.37 55.19 2.44
CA GLY A 532 -10.86 53.90 2.94
C GLY A 532 -10.06 52.68 2.43
N ALA A 533 -8.81 52.90 2.02
CA ALA A 533 -7.94 51.81 1.58
C ALA A 533 -7.15 51.21 2.73
N VAL A 534 -6.86 49.95 2.67
CA VAL A 534 -6.03 49.24 3.67
C VAL A 534 -4.56 49.41 3.34
N GLN A 535 -3.75 49.78 4.31
CA GLN A 535 -2.29 49.90 4.17
C GLN A 535 -1.64 48.55 4.01
N LYS A 536 -0.51 48.50 3.29
CA LYS A 536 0.29 47.27 3.08
C LYS A 536 0.80 46.66 4.39
N SER A 537 0.97 47.45 5.44
CA SER A 537 1.39 46.97 6.76
C SER A 537 0.79 47.83 7.89
N GLY A 538 0.26 47.20 8.93
CA GLY A 538 -0.13 47.83 10.17
C GLY A 538 -1.54 48.36 10.29
N ASP A 539 -2.43 48.11 9.33
CA ASP A 539 -3.83 48.51 9.41
C ASP A 539 -4.70 47.45 10.09
N ALA A 540 -5.66 47.91 10.87
CA ALA A 540 -6.68 47.09 11.51
C ALA A 540 -8.02 47.23 10.75
N MET A 541 -8.54 46.15 10.25
CA MET A 541 -9.89 46.13 9.64
C MET A 541 -10.94 45.95 10.75
N THR A 542 -11.84 46.89 10.91
CA THR A 542 -12.95 46.80 11.88
C THR A 542 -14.22 46.16 11.33
N GLY A 543 -14.21 45.74 10.06
CA GLY A 543 -15.30 45.07 9.39
C GLY A 543 -14.89 43.75 8.74
N ASN A 544 -15.84 43.07 8.10
CA ASN A 544 -15.60 41.80 7.42
C ASN A 544 -14.73 41.96 6.17
N LEU A 545 -13.67 41.15 6.05
CA LEU A 545 -12.92 41.03 4.80
C LEU A 545 -13.64 40.02 3.90
N GLN A 546 -14.23 40.47 2.81
CA GLN A 546 -14.79 39.61 1.78
C GLN A 546 -13.80 39.52 0.62
N ILE A 547 -13.31 38.31 0.35
CA ILE A 547 -12.46 38.06 -0.81
C ILE A 547 -13.28 37.27 -1.83
N SER A 548 -13.67 37.96 -2.93
CA SER A 548 -14.39 37.35 -4.05
C SER A 548 -13.37 36.91 -5.09
N GLY A 549 -13.07 35.60 -5.11
CA GLY A 549 -12.12 35.03 -6.06
C GLY A 549 -11.16 34.03 -5.41
N ARG A 550 -10.25 33.47 -6.23
CA ARG A 550 -9.23 32.55 -5.72
C ARG A 550 -8.10 33.30 -5.02
N LEU A 551 -7.87 32.99 -3.76
CA LEU A 551 -6.70 33.49 -3.02
C LEU A 551 -5.50 32.57 -3.28
N TYR A 552 -4.53 33.06 -4.04
CA TYR A 552 -3.26 32.38 -4.29
C TYR A 552 -2.09 33.30 -3.89
N PRO A 553 -1.06 32.87 -3.17
CA PRO A 553 -0.80 31.49 -2.79
C PRO A 553 -1.42 31.04 -1.46
N SER A 554 -1.75 31.90 -0.52
CA SER A 554 -2.37 31.49 0.75
C SER A 554 -2.68 32.68 1.65
N LEU A 555 -3.70 32.60 2.48
CA LEU A 555 -3.92 33.47 3.61
C LEU A 555 -3.15 32.94 4.81
N TYR A 556 -2.09 33.65 5.24
CA TYR A 556 -1.37 33.35 6.47
C TYR A 556 -1.94 34.20 7.60
N LEU A 557 -2.60 33.57 8.55
CA LEU A 557 -2.98 34.18 9.81
C LEU A 557 -1.86 33.88 10.81
N LEU A 558 -0.93 34.82 11.00
CA LEU A 558 0.18 34.69 11.94
C LEU A 558 -0.27 35.24 13.29
N PRO A 559 -0.43 34.40 14.33
CA PRO A 559 -0.67 34.90 15.68
C PRO A 559 0.57 35.60 16.21
N THR A 560 0.39 36.73 16.90
CA THR A 560 1.46 37.42 17.62
C THR A 560 1.92 36.58 18.82
N TYR A 561 3.22 36.54 19.07
CA TYR A 561 3.97 35.61 19.93
C TYR A 561 3.65 35.63 21.43
N ASN A 562 2.59 36.27 21.94
CA ASN A 562 2.32 36.34 23.36
C ASN A 562 0.86 36.14 23.80
N ASP A 563 0.02 35.53 22.96
CA ASP A 563 -1.35 35.24 23.35
C ASP A 563 -1.50 33.76 23.69
N THR A 564 -1.94 33.46 24.91
CA THR A 564 -2.23 32.10 25.40
C THR A 564 -3.49 31.48 24.76
N THR A 565 -4.16 32.19 23.87
CA THR A 565 -5.40 31.80 23.22
C THR A 565 -5.33 31.83 21.71
N ASN A 566 -4.20 31.39 21.12
CA ASN A 566 -4.03 31.28 19.66
C ASN A 566 -5.15 30.44 19.02
N ARG A 567 -6.20 31.11 18.66
CA ARG A 567 -7.42 30.46 18.16
C ARG A 567 -7.92 31.21 16.93
N VAL A 568 -7.93 30.52 15.79
CA VAL A 568 -8.71 30.95 14.63
C VAL A 568 -10.12 30.40 14.81
N VAL A 569 -11.07 31.27 15.09
CA VAL A 569 -12.46 30.89 15.27
C VAL A 569 -13.21 31.22 13.98
N PHE A 570 -13.82 30.20 13.40
CA PHE A 570 -14.76 30.39 12.33
C PHE A 570 -16.17 30.28 12.93
N GLU A 571 -16.76 31.45 13.26
CA GLU A 571 -18.11 31.51 13.80
C GLU A 571 -19.09 31.77 12.64
N GLY A 572 -20.02 30.84 12.44
CA GLY A 572 -21.18 31.04 11.60
C GLY A 572 -22.38 31.47 12.43
N SER A 573 -23.15 32.46 12.00
CA SER A 573 -24.38 32.83 12.69
C SER A 573 -25.43 31.74 12.49
N TYR A 574 -26.28 31.56 13.50
CA TYR A 574 -27.25 30.47 13.70
C TYR A 574 -28.33 30.28 12.60
N SER A 575 -28.38 31.11 11.57
CA SER A 575 -29.36 31.00 10.48
C SER A 575 -28.82 30.56 9.12
N GLY A 576 -27.54 30.20 9.06
CA GLY A 576 -26.91 29.68 7.85
C GLY A 576 -25.76 28.78 8.23
N ALA A 577 -25.87 27.50 7.92
CA ALA A 577 -24.82 26.54 8.13
C ALA A 577 -23.51 27.06 7.57
N GLY A 578 -22.56 27.39 8.43
CA GLY A 578 -21.16 27.60 8.05
C GLY A 578 -20.60 26.26 7.61
N SER A 579 -20.65 25.98 6.32
CA SER A 579 -20.07 24.77 5.80
C SER A 579 -18.67 25.08 5.27
N PHE A 580 -17.67 24.33 5.75
CA PHE A 580 -16.50 24.10 4.95
C PHE A 580 -16.93 23.22 3.78
N SER A 581 -17.42 23.80 2.70
CA SER A 581 -17.73 23.06 1.50
C SER A 581 -16.51 23.07 0.60
N ALA A 582 -15.88 21.91 0.45
CA ALA A 582 -15.04 21.67 -0.70
C ALA A 582 -15.98 21.43 -1.91
N TRP A 583 -15.79 22.20 -2.97
CA TRP A 583 -16.53 22.03 -4.21
C TRP A 583 -15.91 20.86 -4.98
N GLU A 584 -16.76 19.98 -5.53
CA GLU A 584 -16.35 19.03 -6.54
C GLU A 584 -16.15 19.78 -7.86
N ASP A 585 -15.00 19.56 -8.52
CA ASP A 585 -14.87 19.96 -9.90
C ASP A 585 -15.61 18.96 -10.79
N SER A 586 -15.90 19.37 -12.01
CA SER A 586 -16.66 18.57 -12.97
C SER A 586 -15.93 17.30 -13.46
N SER A 587 -14.74 16.97 -12.92
CA SER A 587 -13.93 15.81 -13.33
C SER A 587 -14.12 14.59 -12.42
N GLY A 588 -14.85 14.69 -11.32
CA GLY A 588 -15.22 13.53 -10.47
C GLY A 588 -14.10 12.90 -9.66
N THR A 589 -12.92 13.55 -9.58
CA THR A 589 -11.74 12.98 -8.90
C THR A 589 -11.36 13.66 -7.58
N ASN A 590 -12.20 14.52 -7.03
CA ASN A 590 -11.85 15.31 -5.87
C ASN A 590 -11.99 14.58 -4.55
N ARG A 591 -10.87 14.48 -3.84
CA ARG A 591 -10.82 14.09 -2.44
C ARG A 591 -11.11 15.31 -1.57
N ARG A 592 -12.17 15.26 -0.79
CA ARG A 592 -12.41 16.20 0.29
C ARG A 592 -11.40 15.93 1.39
N MET A 593 -10.49 16.86 1.63
CA MET A 593 -9.50 16.72 2.70
C MET A 593 -9.47 17.99 3.55
N LEU A 594 -9.80 17.82 4.82
CA LEU A 594 -9.48 18.80 5.85
C LEU A 594 -8.13 18.38 6.44
N GLU A 595 -7.07 19.10 6.10
CA GLU A 595 -5.75 18.86 6.68
C GLU A 595 -5.56 19.75 7.90
N VAL A 596 -5.51 19.16 9.07
CA VAL A 596 -5.10 19.83 10.31
C VAL A 596 -3.66 19.43 10.61
N ARG A 597 -2.71 20.35 10.37
CA ARG A 597 -1.29 20.14 10.73
C ARG A 597 -1.03 20.79 12.07
N THR A 598 -0.60 20.01 13.04
CA THR A 598 -0.03 20.53 14.28
C THR A 598 1.49 20.61 14.14
N ALA A 599 2.07 21.79 14.39
CA ALA A 599 3.52 21.92 14.43
C ALA A 599 4.06 21.15 15.65
N LYS A 600 5.11 20.37 15.44
CA LYS A 600 5.73 19.49 16.42
C LYS A 600 6.50 20.30 17.47
N TYR A 601 5.79 20.93 18.40
CA TYR A 601 6.43 21.57 19.56
C TYR A 601 5.73 21.10 20.83
N LYS A 602 6.27 20.05 21.45
CA LYS A 602 5.90 19.48 22.76
C LYS A 602 4.46 18.94 22.92
N ALA A 603 3.81 18.47 21.87
CA ALA A 603 2.59 17.70 22.04
C ALA A 603 2.90 16.33 22.69
N SER A 604 2.16 15.94 23.71
CA SER A 604 2.25 14.58 24.25
C SER A 604 1.75 13.58 23.19
N LYS A 605 2.19 12.32 23.31
CA LYS A 605 1.72 11.26 22.38
C LYS A 605 0.19 11.02 22.44
N ASP A 606 -0.48 11.61 23.42
CA ASP A 606 -1.91 11.45 23.67
C ASP A 606 -2.75 12.63 23.16
N ASP A 607 -2.13 13.64 22.55
CA ASP A 607 -2.85 14.80 22.00
C ASP A 607 -3.63 14.36 20.75
N ALA A 608 -4.94 14.46 20.83
CA ALA A 608 -5.85 14.14 19.74
C ALA A 608 -6.51 15.40 19.19
N VAL A 609 -6.77 15.43 17.88
CA VAL A 609 -7.67 16.42 17.29
C VAL A 609 -9.08 16.09 17.75
N VAL A 610 -9.73 17.04 18.39
CA VAL A 610 -11.12 16.90 18.83
C VAL A 610 -12.00 17.74 17.93
N LEU A 611 -12.92 17.10 17.24
CA LEU A 611 -13.96 17.76 16.48
C LEU A 611 -15.18 17.95 17.37
N HIS A 612 -15.60 19.19 17.55
CA HIS A 612 -16.79 19.52 18.30
C HIS A 612 -17.93 19.84 17.35
N CYS A 613 -19.09 19.26 17.56
CA CYS A 613 -20.32 19.69 16.89
C CYS A 613 -21.45 19.92 17.92
N VAL A 614 -22.37 20.76 17.55
CA VAL A 614 -23.60 21.00 18.32
C VAL A 614 -24.77 20.57 17.45
N GLU A 615 -25.53 19.61 17.90
CA GLU A 615 -26.73 19.13 17.22
C GLU A 615 -27.91 19.18 18.19
N ASN A 616 -28.99 19.85 17.80
CA ASN A 616 -30.20 20.01 18.61
C ASN A 616 -29.94 20.54 20.03
N GLY A 617 -29.00 21.49 20.19
CA GLY A 617 -28.64 22.08 21.47
C GLY A 617 -27.75 21.24 22.38
N SER A 618 -27.36 20.06 21.95
CA SER A 618 -26.41 19.20 22.66
C SER A 618 -25.02 19.30 22.08
N TYR A 619 -24.02 19.32 22.97
CA TYR A 619 -22.59 19.41 22.59
C TYR A 619 -22.01 18.01 22.41
N TYR A 620 -21.47 17.71 21.26
CA TYR A 620 -20.79 16.46 20.96
C TYR A 620 -19.33 16.75 20.65
N SER A 621 -18.42 15.92 21.18
CA SER A 621 -16.99 16.00 20.96
C SER A 621 -16.48 14.69 20.40
N TYR A 622 -15.95 14.73 19.19
CA TYR A 622 -15.39 13.56 18.52
C TYR A 622 -13.88 13.67 18.49
N ARG A 623 -13.20 12.70 19.11
CA ARG A 623 -11.75 12.64 19.14
C ARG A 623 -11.24 11.87 17.91
N VAL A 624 -10.33 12.47 17.17
CA VAL A 624 -9.66 11.81 16.03
C VAL A 624 -8.42 11.10 16.56
N PHE A 625 -8.41 9.77 16.44
CA PHE A 625 -7.29 8.95 16.86
C PHE A 625 -6.30 8.74 15.70
N HIS A 626 -5.01 8.66 16.00
CA HIS A 626 -3.96 8.42 15.01
C HIS A 626 -2.98 7.33 15.49
N ALA A 627 -2.24 6.73 14.57
CA ALA A 627 -1.37 5.58 14.82
C ALA A 627 -0.20 5.83 15.81
N GLY A 628 0.06 7.07 16.21
CA GLY A 628 1.13 7.43 17.14
C GLY A 628 0.67 7.73 18.57
N MET A 629 -0.60 7.53 18.90
CA MET A 629 -1.09 7.77 20.27
C MET A 629 -0.55 6.72 21.24
N ALA A 630 -0.12 7.16 22.42
CA ALA A 630 0.36 6.29 23.49
C ALA A 630 -0.78 5.52 24.16
N THR A 631 -1.98 6.08 24.16
CA THR A 631 -3.18 5.46 24.75
C THR A 631 -3.96 4.73 23.68
N PRO A 632 -4.28 3.44 23.87
CA PRO A 632 -5.08 2.67 22.91
C PRO A 632 -6.47 3.26 22.72
N VAL A 633 -6.98 3.20 21.49
CA VAL A 633 -8.35 3.65 21.18
C VAL A 633 -9.35 2.75 21.92
N PRO A 634 -10.27 3.29 22.75
CA PRO A 634 -11.26 2.49 23.47
C PRO A 634 -12.19 1.73 22.53
N ILE A 635 -12.68 0.56 22.98
CA ILE A 635 -13.60 -0.29 22.20
C ILE A 635 -14.86 0.47 21.81
N ALA A 636 -15.39 1.31 22.70
CA ALA A 636 -16.57 2.15 22.44
C ALA A 636 -16.40 3.13 21.26
N ASN A 637 -15.15 3.41 20.84
CA ASN A 637 -14.82 4.31 19.74
C ASN A 637 -14.32 3.54 18.49
N GLY A 638 -14.57 2.23 18.42
CA GLY A 638 -14.20 1.38 17.29
C GLY A 638 -12.73 0.92 17.32
N GLY A 639 -11.99 1.19 18.40
CA GLY A 639 -10.65 0.67 18.60
C GLY A 639 -10.61 -0.65 19.36
N THR A 640 -9.45 -1.22 19.53
CA THR A 640 -9.25 -2.45 20.32
C THR A 640 -9.01 -2.19 21.81
N GLY A 641 -8.81 -0.93 22.21
CA GLY A 641 -8.52 -0.53 23.59
C GLY A 641 -7.21 -1.08 24.15
N ALA A 642 -6.27 -1.47 23.29
CA ALA A 642 -5.06 -2.15 23.71
C ALA A 642 -3.81 -1.71 22.95
N SER A 643 -2.67 -1.76 23.61
CA SER A 643 -1.36 -1.39 23.06
C SER A 643 -0.56 -2.61 22.56
N THR A 644 -1.05 -3.83 22.75
CA THR A 644 -0.42 -5.06 22.27
C THR A 644 -1.42 -5.91 21.49
N ALA A 645 -0.95 -6.70 20.55
CA ALA A 645 -1.79 -7.60 19.75
C ALA A 645 -2.58 -8.60 20.62
N LYS A 646 -1.93 -9.15 21.64
CA LYS A 646 -2.55 -10.09 22.60
C LYS A 646 -3.70 -9.43 23.39
N ALA A 647 -3.46 -8.24 23.93
CA ALA A 647 -4.47 -7.48 24.65
C ALA A 647 -5.61 -7.00 23.73
N ALA A 648 -5.30 -6.66 22.49
CA ALA A 648 -6.28 -6.29 21.48
C ALA A 648 -7.25 -7.44 21.18
N LEU A 649 -6.76 -8.64 21.02
CA LEU A 649 -7.57 -9.84 20.78
C LEU A 649 -8.48 -10.14 21.98
N THR A 650 -7.95 -10.05 23.21
CA THR A 650 -8.74 -10.24 24.42
C THR A 650 -9.90 -9.23 24.52
N ASN A 651 -9.65 -7.95 24.21
CA ASN A 651 -10.66 -6.91 24.26
C ASN A 651 -11.74 -7.07 23.18
N LEU A 652 -11.43 -7.74 22.08
CA LEU A 652 -12.37 -8.09 21.00
C LEU A 652 -13.12 -9.41 21.26
N GLY A 653 -12.92 -10.04 22.41
CA GLY A 653 -13.53 -11.32 22.76
C GLY A 653 -12.90 -12.55 22.09
N VAL A 654 -11.67 -12.39 21.60
CA VAL A 654 -10.89 -13.48 21.01
C VAL A 654 -9.89 -13.99 22.01
N PHE A 655 -9.98 -15.27 22.34
CA PHE A 655 -9.03 -15.92 23.23
C PHE A 655 -7.74 -16.27 22.49
N TYR A 656 -6.62 -15.95 23.12
CA TYR A 656 -5.30 -16.42 22.70
C TYR A 656 -4.76 -17.36 23.79
N ALA A 657 -4.57 -18.62 23.45
CA ALA A 657 -4.02 -19.62 24.35
C ALA A 657 -2.90 -20.41 23.67
N GLU A 658 -1.95 -20.91 24.43
CA GLU A 658 -0.86 -21.75 23.90
C GLU A 658 -1.34 -23.17 23.56
N THR A 659 -2.46 -23.58 24.15
CA THR A 659 -3.14 -24.85 23.86
C THR A 659 -4.65 -24.60 23.85
N LEU A 660 -5.39 -25.41 23.11
CA LEU A 660 -6.86 -25.31 23.10
C LEU A 660 -7.39 -25.56 24.54
N PRO A 661 -8.24 -24.70 25.09
CA PRO A 661 -8.90 -24.94 26.36
C PRO A 661 -9.93 -26.08 26.23
N ASP A 662 -10.08 -26.86 27.29
CA ASP A 662 -11.04 -27.97 27.34
C ASP A 662 -12.52 -27.52 27.32
N THR A 663 -12.77 -26.26 27.62
CA THR A 663 -14.11 -25.66 27.62
C THR A 663 -14.05 -24.23 27.08
N GLY A 664 -14.96 -23.86 26.22
CA GLY A 664 -15.17 -22.50 25.69
C GLY A 664 -16.66 -22.15 25.73
N GLU A 665 -16.97 -20.87 25.79
CA GLU A 665 -18.37 -20.40 25.66
C GLU A 665 -18.74 -20.26 24.19
N ASP A 666 -20.01 -20.44 23.86
CA ASP A 666 -20.53 -20.34 22.51
C ASP A 666 -20.26 -18.93 21.91
N GLY A 667 -19.65 -18.88 20.73
CA GLY A 667 -19.33 -17.64 20.03
C GLY A 667 -17.92 -17.08 20.31
N GLN A 668 -17.11 -17.74 21.15
CA GLN A 668 -15.73 -17.35 21.37
C GLN A 668 -14.79 -17.86 20.26
N ILE A 669 -13.84 -17.03 19.88
CA ILE A 669 -12.77 -17.39 18.95
C ILE A 669 -11.47 -17.55 19.75
N CYS A 670 -10.86 -18.73 19.66
CA CYS A 670 -9.56 -19.00 20.27
C CYS A 670 -8.49 -19.08 19.16
N LEU A 671 -7.42 -18.32 19.31
CA LEU A 671 -6.23 -18.41 18.46
C LEU A 671 -5.13 -19.14 19.21
N VAL A 672 -4.70 -20.26 18.66
CA VAL A 672 -3.57 -21.06 19.17
C VAL A 672 -2.41 -20.91 18.20
N PRO A 673 -1.19 -20.66 18.65
CA PRO A 673 -0.04 -20.62 17.75
C PRO A 673 0.17 -22.01 17.12
N VAL A 674 0.40 -22.03 15.82
CA VAL A 674 0.67 -23.24 15.04
C VAL A 674 2.14 -23.63 15.19
#